data_f07e54787147708dbeee0491f8050cb2
#
_entry.id   f07e54787147708dbeee0491f8050cb2
#
_cell.length_a   1.000
_cell.length_b   1.000
_cell.length_c   1.000
_cell.angle_alpha   90.00
_cell.angle_beta   90.00
_cell.angle_gamma   90.00
#
_symmetry.space_group_name_H-M   'P 1'
#
loop_
_entity.id
_entity.type
_entity.pdbx_description
1 polymer ?
#
loop_
_entity_poly.entity_id
_entity_poly.type
_entity_poly.pdbx_seq_one_letter_code
_entity_poly.pdbx_strand_id
1 'polypeptide(L)'
;NIYIGSTLTVNRAVTLDLNGNVLKMNGSGSVIKVESGGNLTIQNSNTSTPHKFTPGGDGLWGLDETGGSEIVYGGIITGGTGMPPGVNYSEGGGVYVSAGTALTMNGGSIVGCKAGSGGGVCIDYDYTAQKASEFIMNGGSIIGCTASSGGGVLIRSGCRFTMNSGSEIRCCTAENGGGVTISASPSLSGTFTLAGGKIHKCKAYVANNFLSHGGGINNDGEFLMESGCIENCTSPSQRDDDKSNGVYNNGKLFILRGGTIDGNITNNTTLNADGGTVNGELTNNDQITGEDLNRSTTFNNKVTNNGTIRKGTFTNEVINESSGTINGGTFTGTVENKDGTISGGDFSKATLNGMLVITFEPNNGEPVITREVNWSKDGAALTAPASTNEGHSLDGWYYDNNGTETKWNFDTDTVKCTMTLKAKWELSTYSVTLQTDGGTIASGKEVTGYTYGTGAVLPTANDMTREGYRFDGWYADSSFSGSPITEISATEPGNKTFYAKWTKNTTPIIPGNDTNNIAEQYKTDDSGSGEQTDLDVPAPVVKNTTSYLTYTVQAGDTLWKIARKYSCSVAGIVAANSDRIKNPNRIHAGWQLKIPQSGAPITGGTPDAVLPENKKSGRYIVRQGDTLWAIARKYGCSVAEIISLNRELIRDPALIYSGWELKVPQN
;
A
#
# COMPACT_ATOMS: atom_id res chain seq x y z
N ASN A 1 14.92 57.62 12.76
CA ASN A 1 13.77 57.00 12.15
C ASN A 1 13.52 57.58 10.77
N ILE A 2 13.20 56.74 9.79
CA ILE A 2 12.96 57.11 8.39
C ILE A 2 11.50 56.78 8.05
N TYR A 3 10.76 57.78 7.54
CA TYR A 3 9.38 57.63 7.11
C TYR A 3 9.33 57.75 5.58
N ILE A 4 8.73 56.78 4.91
CA ILE A 4 8.64 56.73 3.44
C ILE A 4 7.19 56.72 2.99
N GLY A 5 6.89 57.41 1.88
CA GLY A 5 5.55 57.47 1.29
C GLY A 5 5.32 56.46 0.18
N SER A 6 6.39 55.80 -0.29
CA SER A 6 6.35 54.79 -1.37
C SER A 6 7.39 53.70 -1.12
N THR A 7 7.19 52.56 -1.75
CA THR A 7 8.06 51.37 -1.65
C THR A 7 9.50 51.69 -2.02
N LEU A 8 10.44 51.23 -1.20
CA LEU A 8 11.86 51.25 -1.54
C LEU A 8 12.18 50.07 -2.45
N THR A 9 12.65 50.39 -3.65
CA THR A 9 13.02 49.34 -4.64
C THR A 9 14.51 49.05 -4.60
N VAL A 10 14.85 47.74 -4.50
CA VAL A 10 16.21 47.24 -4.51
C VAL A 10 16.41 46.39 -5.78
N ASN A 11 17.18 46.93 -6.75
CA ASN A 11 17.46 46.28 -8.05
C ASN A 11 18.94 45.93 -8.27
N ARG A 12 19.72 45.95 -7.20
CA ARG A 12 21.15 45.55 -7.14
C ARG A 12 21.45 44.97 -5.77
N ALA A 13 22.64 44.45 -5.55
CA ALA A 13 23.06 44.00 -4.24
C ALA A 13 23.17 45.21 -3.27
N VAL A 14 22.44 45.15 -2.17
CA VAL A 14 22.38 46.20 -1.12
C VAL A 14 22.44 45.54 0.25
N THR A 15 23.26 46.14 1.13
CA THR A 15 23.18 45.86 2.57
C THR A 15 22.53 47.05 3.25
N LEU A 16 21.41 46.82 3.92
CA LEU A 16 20.69 47.80 4.73
C LEU A 16 20.97 47.53 6.20
N ASP A 17 21.74 48.41 6.83
CA ASP A 17 21.91 48.41 8.27
C ASP A 17 20.87 49.33 8.92
N LEU A 18 19.97 48.76 9.66
CA LEU A 18 18.93 49.51 10.35
C LEU A 18 19.49 50.34 11.53
N ASN A 19 20.61 49.90 12.10
CA ASN A 19 21.33 50.60 13.18
C ASN A 19 20.41 51.14 14.30
N GLY A 20 19.47 50.32 14.73
CA GLY A 20 18.52 50.67 15.79
C GLY A 20 17.41 51.65 15.37
N ASN A 21 17.26 52.01 14.10
CA ASN A 21 16.26 52.95 13.60
C ASN A 21 15.02 52.26 13.06
N VAL A 22 13.93 53.01 12.98
CA VAL A 22 12.68 52.61 12.34
C VAL A 22 12.65 53.08 10.90
N LEU A 23 12.40 52.13 9.98
CA LEU A 23 12.00 52.39 8.60
C LEU A 23 10.50 52.14 8.50
N LYS A 24 9.68 53.18 8.43
CA LYS A 24 8.22 53.09 8.42
C LYS A 24 7.60 53.57 7.11
N MET A 25 6.74 52.73 6.53
CA MET A 25 5.85 53.11 5.45
C MET A 25 4.67 53.90 5.99
N ASN A 26 4.43 55.08 5.45
CA ASN A 26 3.23 55.90 5.71
C ASN A 26 2.23 55.88 4.53
N GLY A 27 2.64 55.26 3.41
CA GLY A 27 1.81 55.05 2.23
C GLY A 27 1.26 53.61 2.15
N SER A 28 0.92 53.19 0.95
CA SER A 28 0.49 51.83 0.64
C SER A 28 1.59 51.09 -0.12
N GLY A 29 1.58 49.75 -0.01
CA GLY A 29 2.54 48.84 -0.65
C GLY A 29 3.49 48.20 0.33
N SER A 30 4.43 47.42 -0.18
CA SER A 30 5.52 46.83 0.59
C SER A 30 6.45 47.95 1.09
N VAL A 31 7.03 47.79 2.28
CA VAL A 31 8.07 48.73 2.71
C VAL A 31 9.26 48.66 1.77
N ILE A 32 9.72 47.42 1.48
CA ILE A 32 10.82 47.17 0.56
C ILE A 32 10.40 46.15 -0.50
N LYS A 33 10.80 46.40 -1.74
CA LYS A 33 10.64 45.46 -2.86
C LYS A 33 12.01 45.13 -3.44
N VAL A 34 12.38 43.83 -3.46
CA VAL A 34 13.60 43.34 -4.11
C VAL A 34 13.23 42.92 -5.53
N GLU A 35 13.67 43.68 -6.53
CA GLU A 35 13.36 43.46 -7.94
C GLU A 35 14.49 42.73 -8.69
N SER A 36 14.22 42.35 -9.93
CA SER A 36 15.18 41.61 -10.76
C SER A 36 16.57 42.27 -10.76
N GLY A 37 17.59 41.48 -10.47
CA GLY A 37 18.97 41.94 -10.25
C GLY A 37 19.28 42.34 -8.81
N GLY A 38 18.28 42.43 -7.95
CA GLY A 38 18.42 42.81 -6.54
C GLY A 38 18.77 41.64 -5.63
N ASN A 39 19.66 41.90 -4.67
CA ASN A 39 19.89 41.06 -3.51
C ASN A 39 19.92 41.97 -2.28
N LEU A 40 19.01 41.75 -1.34
CA LEU A 40 18.95 42.56 -0.12
C LEU A 40 19.50 41.79 1.07
N THR A 41 20.47 42.39 1.76
CA THR A 41 20.86 41.96 3.09
C THR A 41 20.39 42.96 4.13
N ILE A 42 19.59 42.54 5.10
CA ILE A 42 19.15 43.34 6.24
C ILE A 42 20.01 42.95 7.45
N GLN A 43 20.59 43.95 8.08
CA GLN A 43 21.31 43.82 9.35
C GLN A 43 20.94 44.90 10.34
N ASN A 44 21.37 44.77 11.55
CA ASN A 44 21.13 45.74 12.61
C ASN A 44 22.31 45.77 13.58
N SER A 45 23.18 46.76 13.41
CA SER A 45 24.39 46.94 14.23
C SER A 45 24.10 47.41 15.65
N ASN A 46 22.95 48.09 15.86
CA ASN A 46 22.50 48.54 17.19
C ASN A 46 21.27 47.75 17.64
N THR A 47 21.44 46.84 18.56
CA THR A 47 20.41 45.96 19.07
C THR A 47 19.75 46.46 20.37
N SER A 48 20.12 47.61 20.91
CA SER A 48 19.69 48.09 22.22
C SER A 48 18.59 49.14 22.19
N THR A 49 18.31 49.78 21.04
CA THR A 49 17.27 50.81 20.91
C THR A 49 15.87 50.22 21.09
N PRO A 50 15.08 50.63 22.08
CA PRO A 50 13.73 50.14 22.28
C PRO A 50 12.72 50.91 21.39
N HIS A 51 11.76 50.18 20.82
CA HIS A 51 10.59 50.71 20.11
C HIS A 51 9.33 50.08 20.67
N LYS A 52 8.30 50.88 20.91
CA LYS A 52 7.07 50.43 21.51
C LYS A 52 5.99 50.14 20.46
N PHE A 53 5.27 49.08 20.68
CA PHE A 53 4.17 48.64 19.82
C PHE A 53 2.91 48.32 20.63
N THR A 54 1.75 48.54 20.01
CA THR A 54 0.46 48.11 20.54
C THR A 54 -0.10 46.99 19.67
N PRO A 55 -0.29 45.76 20.20
CA PRO A 55 -0.97 44.67 19.50
C PRO A 55 -2.45 45.04 19.25
N GLY A 56 -2.89 44.97 18.01
CA GLY A 56 -4.30 45.12 17.63
C GLY A 56 -5.12 43.86 17.86
N GLY A 57 -6.43 44.00 17.91
CA GLY A 57 -7.36 42.86 18.10
C GLY A 57 -7.35 41.87 16.92
N ASP A 58 -6.95 42.33 15.73
CA ASP A 58 -6.75 41.52 14.52
C ASP A 58 -5.36 40.82 14.45
N GLY A 59 -4.53 41.04 15.49
CA GLY A 59 -3.17 40.53 15.55
C GLY A 59 -2.11 41.42 14.89
N LEU A 60 -2.50 42.53 14.24
CA LEU A 60 -1.56 43.48 13.67
C LEU A 60 -0.95 44.35 14.77
N TRP A 61 0.36 44.51 14.80
CA TRP A 61 1.04 45.36 15.75
C TRP A 61 1.27 46.77 15.17
N GLY A 62 0.76 47.79 15.85
CA GLY A 62 0.98 49.19 15.49
C GLY A 62 2.15 49.80 16.25
N LEU A 63 3.03 50.55 15.56
CA LEU A 63 4.08 51.33 16.21
C LEU A 63 3.41 52.46 17.05
N ASP A 64 3.65 52.43 18.34
CA ASP A 64 3.14 53.42 19.32
C ASP A 64 4.24 53.69 20.36
N GLU A 65 5.12 54.63 20.04
CA GLU A 65 6.30 54.95 20.85
C GLU A 65 5.92 55.60 22.21
N THR A 66 4.68 56.04 22.38
CA THR A 66 4.23 56.74 23.59
C THR A 66 3.48 55.82 24.54
N GLY A 67 2.58 55.00 24.03
CA GLY A 67 1.65 54.17 24.82
C GLY A 67 1.76 52.67 24.62
N GLY A 68 2.61 52.20 23.70
CA GLY A 68 2.72 50.80 23.36
C GLY A 68 3.12 49.89 24.54
N SER A 69 2.43 48.79 24.65
CA SER A 69 2.61 47.81 25.73
C SER A 69 3.74 46.81 25.45
N GLU A 70 4.11 46.60 24.18
CA GLU A 70 5.14 45.65 23.76
C GLU A 70 6.40 46.38 23.32
N ILE A 71 7.56 45.88 23.68
CA ILE A 71 8.85 46.48 23.32
C ILE A 71 9.59 45.55 22.36
N VAL A 72 10.03 46.09 21.24
CA VAL A 72 10.92 45.44 20.27
C VAL A 72 12.23 46.23 20.23
N TYR A 73 13.34 45.53 20.41
CA TYR A 73 14.67 46.17 20.43
C TYR A 73 15.33 46.12 19.07
N GLY A 74 16.10 47.16 18.75
CA GLY A 74 16.93 47.24 17.55
C GLY A 74 16.21 47.89 16.37
N GLY A 75 16.72 47.71 15.17
CA GLY A 75 16.19 48.32 13.97
C GLY A 75 14.90 47.65 13.48
N ILE A 76 13.96 48.48 13.01
CA ILE A 76 12.60 48.07 12.69
C ILE A 76 12.23 48.45 11.25
N ILE A 77 11.56 47.52 10.55
CA ILE A 77 10.81 47.74 9.31
C ILE A 77 9.33 47.58 9.64
N THR A 78 8.49 48.55 9.35
CA THR A 78 7.08 48.53 9.75
C THR A 78 6.15 49.31 8.83
N GLY A 79 4.84 49.12 8.98
CA GLY A 79 3.79 49.94 8.34
C GLY A 79 3.48 49.56 6.90
N GLY A 80 4.09 48.52 6.36
CA GLY A 80 3.75 48.01 5.03
C GLY A 80 2.35 47.42 5.00
N THR A 81 1.60 47.73 3.94
CA THR A 81 0.21 47.28 3.77
C THR A 81 0.03 46.31 2.59
N GLY A 82 1.12 45.99 1.87
CA GLY A 82 1.03 45.27 0.60
C GLY A 82 0.22 46.08 -0.44
N MET A 83 -0.15 45.45 -1.54
CA MET A 83 -1.00 46.06 -2.54
C MET A 83 -2.44 46.22 -2.04
N PRO A 84 -3.17 47.29 -2.45
CA PRO A 84 -4.58 47.46 -2.09
C PRO A 84 -5.44 46.27 -2.52
N PRO A 85 -6.54 45.98 -1.81
CA PRO A 85 -7.47 44.92 -2.23
C PRO A 85 -8.02 45.23 -3.62
N GLY A 86 -8.01 44.23 -4.51
CA GLY A 86 -8.54 44.31 -5.88
C GLY A 86 -7.50 44.27 -7.00
N VAL A 87 -6.22 44.22 -6.69
CA VAL A 87 -5.16 43.96 -7.66
C VAL A 87 -4.79 42.47 -7.59
N ASN A 88 -4.73 41.78 -8.74
CA ASN A 88 -4.59 40.34 -8.85
C ASN A 88 -3.28 39.72 -8.30
N TYR A 89 -2.36 40.53 -7.74
CA TYR A 89 -1.09 40.08 -7.18
C TYR A 89 -0.85 40.81 -5.85
N SER A 90 -1.01 40.11 -4.74
CA SER A 90 -0.69 40.66 -3.43
C SER A 90 0.80 40.55 -3.16
N GLU A 91 1.50 41.69 -3.04
CA GLU A 91 2.89 41.78 -2.60
C GLU A 91 2.98 41.64 -1.08
N GLY A 92 4.18 41.23 -0.56
CA GLY A 92 4.44 41.16 0.88
C GLY A 92 4.30 42.52 1.59
N GLY A 93 3.86 42.52 2.85
CA GLY A 93 3.71 43.75 3.60
C GLY A 93 5.05 44.41 3.94
N GLY A 94 5.91 43.71 4.66
CA GLY A 94 7.24 44.21 5.04
C GLY A 94 8.21 44.19 3.86
N VAL A 95 8.50 43.02 3.35
CA VAL A 95 9.41 42.83 2.21
C VAL A 95 8.77 41.92 1.16
N TYR A 96 8.78 42.37 -0.08
CA TYR A 96 8.43 41.59 -1.23
C TYR A 96 9.69 41.17 -1.99
N VAL A 97 9.92 39.85 -2.11
CA VAL A 97 11.07 39.29 -2.80
C VAL A 97 10.60 38.80 -4.16
N SER A 98 10.83 39.62 -5.19
CA SER A 98 10.40 39.30 -6.55
C SER A 98 11.18 38.10 -7.13
N ALA A 99 10.59 37.49 -8.12
CA ALA A 99 11.14 36.32 -8.76
C ALA A 99 12.61 36.46 -9.21
N GLY A 100 13.42 35.46 -8.86
CA GLY A 100 14.85 35.40 -9.20
C GLY A 100 15.74 36.32 -8.38
N THR A 101 15.28 36.72 -7.18
CA THR A 101 16.03 37.58 -6.25
C THR A 101 16.22 36.93 -4.90
N ALA A 102 17.04 37.50 -4.04
CA ALA A 102 17.30 36.97 -2.72
C ALA A 102 17.17 38.04 -1.62
N LEU A 103 16.70 37.55 -0.46
CA LEU A 103 16.69 38.28 0.80
C LEU A 103 17.53 37.51 1.83
N THR A 104 18.45 38.21 2.47
CA THR A 104 19.13 37.71 3.66
C THR A 104 18.84 38.61 4.84
N MET A 105 18.40 38.07 5.95
CA MET A 105 18.16 38.79 7.18
C MET A 105 19.10 38.29 8.28
N ASN A 106 20.10 39.14 8.63
CA ASN A 106 21.08 38.84 9.67
C ASN A 106 20.73 39.50 11.01
N GLY A 107 19.70 40.33 11.05
CA GLY A 107 19.23 41.03 12.24
C GLY A 107 18.16 42.05 11.92
N GLY A 108 17.69 42.76 12.95
CA GLY A 108 16.57 43.67 12.87
C GLY A 108 15.19 42.99 12.94
N SER A 109 14.13 43.73 12.85
CA SER A 109 12.78 43.18 12.97
C SER A 109 11.83 43.77 11.92
N ILE A 110 10.99 42.90 11.34
CA ILE A 110 9.86 43.26 10.51
C ILE A 110 8.62 43.16 11.41
N VAL A 111 7.99 44.29 11.73
CA VAL A 111 6.95 44.36 12.75
C VAL A 111 5.68 45.03 12.21
N GLY A 112 4.52 44.43 12.47
CA GLY A 112 3.23 45.05 12.22
C GLY A 112 3.02 45.43 10.76
N CYS A 113 3.33 44.53 9.84
CA CYS A 113 3.06 44.70 8.43
C CYS A 113 1.86 43.84 8.02
N LYS A 114 1.10 44.28 7.04
CA LYS A 114 -0.14 43.65 6.57
C LYS A 114 -0.10 43.44 5.06
N ALA A 115 -0.60 42.29 4.60
CA ALA A 115 -0.73 42.04 3.16
C ALA A 115 -1.85 41.01 2.88
N GLY A 116 -2.16 40.78 1.62
CA GLY A 116 -2.93 39.61 1.24
C GLY A 116 -2.08 38.31 1.32
N SER A 117 -0.78 38.45 1.01
CA SER A 117 0.18 37.34 0.97
C SER A 117 1.48 37.73 1.66
N GLY A 118 1.90 36.96 2.67
CA GLY A 118 3.13 37.24 3.41
C GLY A 118 3.11 38.59 4.13
N GLY A 119 2.45 38.67 5.28
CA GLY A 119 2.35 39.91 6.05
C GLY A 119 3.72 40.52 6.34
N GLY A 120 4.67 39.72 6.82
CA GLY A 120 6.08 40.11 6.97
C GLY A 120 6.82 40.05 5.65
N VAL A 121 6.93 38.87 5.06
CA VAL A 121 7.71 38.59 3.82
C VAL A 121 6.91 37.74 2.86
N CYS A 122 6.88 38.12 1.59
CA CYS A 122 6.39 37.27 0.51
C CYS A 122 7.53 36.97 -0.46
N ILE A 123 7.72 35.67 -0.77
CA ILE A 123 8.77 35.19 -1.68
C ILE A 123 8.10 34.69 -2.95
N ASP A 124 8.37 35.32 -4.10
CA ASP A 124 7.67 35.08 -5.34
C ASP A 124 8.49 34.27 -6.37
N TYR A 125 7.78 33.62 -7.29
CA TYR A 125 8.34 32.77 -8.34
C TYR A 125 7.89 33.27 -9.72
N ASP A 126 8.79 33.33 -10.68
CA ASP A 126 8.45 33.61 -12.08
C ASP A 126 8.21 32.33 -12.86
N TYR A 127 6.93 32.02 -13.07
CA TYR A 127 6.51 30.85 -13.85
C TYR A 127 6.90 30.93 -15.32
N THR A 128 7.12 32.14 -15.85
CA THR A 128 7.50 32.36 -17.27
C THR A 128 8.99 32.13 -17.47
N ALA A 129 9.82 32.79 -16.62
CA ALA A 129 11.27 32.68 -16.67
C ALA A 129 11.83 31.50 -15.85
N GLN A 130 10.97 30.76 -15.14
CA GLN A 130 11.33 29.64 -14.24
C GLN A 130 12.38 30.05 -13.20
N LYS A 131 12.22 31.24 -12.61
CA LYS A 131 13.17 31.78 -11.63
C LYS A 131 12.60 31.69 -10.22
N ALA A 132 13.31 30.94 -9.38
CA ALA A 132 13.07 30.82 -7.95
C ALA A 132 13.70 32.00 -7.20
N SER A 133 13.08 32.34 -6.07
CA SER A 133 13.62 33.28 -5.10
C SER A 133 13.94 32.60 -3.79
N GLU A 134 14.81 33.23 -3.03
CA GLU A 134 15.29 32.68 -1.77
C GLU A 134 15.21 33.73 -0.64
N PHE A 135 14.82 33.27 0.53
CA PHE A 135 14.95 34.02 1.78
C PHE A 135 15.77 33.21 2.79
N ILE A 136 16.83 33.81 3.30
CA ILE A 136 17.64 33.25 4.37
C ILE A 136 17.55 34.16 5.59
N MET A 137 17.06 33.61 6.69
CA MET A 137 16.95 34.31 7.98
C MET A 137 17.99 33.72 8.94
N ASN A 138 19.11 34.43 9.11
CA ASN A 138 20.21 34.05 10.01
C ASN A 138 20.04 34.66 11.42
N GLY A 139 19.10 35.57 11.58
CA GLY A 139 18.79 36.23 12.82
C GLY A 139 17.72 37.31 12.62
N GLY A 140 17.32 37.93 13.71
CA GLY A 140 16.24 38.95 13.70
C GLY A 140 14.85 38.32 13.84
N SER A 141 13.79 39.15 13.69
CA SER A 141 12.44 38.73 14.04
C SER A 141 11.38 39.24 13.04
N ILE A 142 10.34 38.43 12.84
CA ILE A 142 9.11 38.83 12.15
C ILE A 142 7.97 38.79 13.17
N ILE A 143 7.35 39.93 13.47
CA ILE A 143 6.51 40.07 14.66
C ILE A 143 5.17 40.75 14.32
N GLY A 144 4.06 40.18 14.79
CA GLY A 144 2.73 40.82 14.74
C GLY A 144 2.32 41.25 13.34
N CYS A 145 2.68 40.49 12.33
CA CYS A 145 2.31 40.70 10.94
C CYS A 145 1.03 39.93 10.60
N THR A 146 0.22 40.44 9.67
CA THR A 146 -1.04 39.80 9.28
C THR A 146 -1.18 39.62 7.78
N ALA A 147 -1.81 38.50 7.37
CA ALA A 147 -2.11 38.22 5.97
C ALA A 147 -3.33 37.30 5.83
N SER A 148 -3.77 37.04 4.58
CA SER A 148 -4.65 35.90 4.33
C SER A 148 -3.86 34.59 4.31
N SER A 149 -2.61 34.63 3.77
CA SER A 149 -1.72 33.47 3.76
C SER A 149 -0.31 33.86 4.19
N GLY A 150 0.25 33.12 5.16
CA GLY A 150 1.57 33.39 5.72
C GLY A 150 1.63 34.73 6.46
N GLY A 151 1.09 34.77 7.68
CA GLY A 151 1.12 36.00 8.49
C GLY A 151 2.52 36.55 8.66
N GLY A 152 3.49 35.70 8.98
CA GLY A 152 4.90 36.00 8.96
C GLY A 152 5.49 35.91 7.55
N VAL A 153 5.48 34.74 6.95
CA VAL A 153 6.13 34.47 5.65
C VAL A 153 5.24 33.62 4.74
N LEU A 154 5.10 34.05 3.50
CA LEU A 154 4.57 33.23 2.41
C LEU A 154 5.68 32.80 1.47
N ILE A 155 5.78 31.50 1.22
CA ILE A 155 6.70 30.89 0.27
C ILE A 155 5.89 30.38 -0.92
N ARG A 156 6.04 30.98 -2.09
CA ARG A 156 5.36 30.52 -3.29
C ARG A 156 6.02 29.27 -3.85
N SER A 157 5.27 28.52 -4.66
CA SER A 157 5.76 27.31 -5.34
C SER A 157 7.08 27.56 -6.06
N GLY A 158 8.07 26.68 -5.87
CA GLY A 158 9.40 26.81 -6.45
C GLY A 158 10.39 27.66 -5.65
N CYS A 159 9.94 28.43 -4.65
CA CYS A 159 10.80 29.28 -3.81
C CYS A 159 11.30 28.57 -2.56
N ARG A 160 12.33 29.16 -1.92
CA ARG A 160 12.97 28.59 -0.73
C ARG A 160 13.01 29.61 0.42
N PHE A 161 12.76 29.11 1.62
CA PHE A 161 13.01 29.84 2.86
C PHE A 161 13.83 28.97 3.80
N THR A 162 14.92 29.52 4.33
CA THR A 162 15.73 28.88 5.36
C THR A 162 15.75 29.77 6.60
N MET A 163 15.36 29.21 7.73
CA MET A 163 15.35 29.88 9.02
C MET A 163 16.37 29.22 9.95
N ASN A 164 17.42 29.97 10.28
CA ASN A 164 18.55 29.51 11.11
C ASN A 164 18.36 29.92 12.59
N SER A 165 19.23 29.37 13.45
CA SER A 165 19.24 29.71 14.88
C SER A 165 19.40 31.22 15.10
N GLY A 166 18.75 31.75 16.15
CA GLY A 166 18.71 33.19 16.44
C GLY A 166 17.62 33.95 15.69
N SER A 167 16.84 33.28 14.86
CA SER A 167 15.71 33.83 14.12
C SER A 167 14.40 33.57 14.85
N GLU A 168 13.43 34.49 14.72
CA GLU A 168 12.14 34.38 15.39
C GLU A 168 10.98 34.83 14.47
N ILE A 169 9.91 34.04 14.42
CA ILE A 169 8.63 34.43 13.85
C ILE A 169 7.59 34.31 14.96
N ARG A 170 6.98 35.45 15.36
CA ARG A 170 6.05 35.42 16.50
C ARG A 170 4.84 36.34 16.35
N CYS A 171 3.77 35.97 17.01
CA CYS A 171 2.54 36.76 17.09
C CYS A 171 1.95 37.15 15.71
N CYS A 172 2.33 36.43 14.66
CA CYS A 172 1.81 36.64 13.32
C CYS A 172 0.47 35.94 13.13
N THR A 173 -0.38 36.48 12.29
CA THR A 173 -1.77 36.03 12.15
C THR A 173 -2.15 35.89 10.66
N ALA A 174 -2.79 34.80 10.27
CA ALA A 174 -3.30 34.59 8.92
C ALA A 174 -4.55 33.69 8.92
N GLU A 175 -5.23 33.58 7.78
CA GLU A 175 -6.25 32.54 7.60
C GLU A 175 -5.56 31.16 7.51
N ASN A 176 -4.43 31.09 6.77
CA ASN A 176 -3.61 29.89 6.64
C ASN A 176 -2.15 30.20 6.95
N GLY A 177 -1.54 29.37 7.84
CA GLY A 177 -0.16 29.56 8.26
C GLY A 177 0.08 30.88 9.00
N GLY A 178 -0.37 30.97 10.24
CA GLY A 178 -0.15 32.19 11.05
C GLY A 178 1.31 32.62 11.05
N GLY A 179 2.24 31.70 11.23
CA GLY A 179 3.67 31.91 11.07
C GLY A 179 4.12 31.86 9.61
N VAL A 180 3.99 30.68 8.99
CA VAL A 180 4.51 30.39 7.64
C VAL A 180 3.49 29.62 6.81
N THR A 181 3.32 30.03 5.56
CA THR A 181 2.62 29.22 4.55
C THR A 181 3.59 28.80 3.45
N ILE A 182 3.57 27.52 3.10
CA ILE A 182 4.37 26.92 2.04
C ILE A 182 3.41 26.49 0.94
N SER A 183 3.50 27.13 -0.23
CA SER A 183 2.60 26.84 -1.34
C SER A 183 3.20 25.81 -2.30
N ALA A 184 2.34 25.05 -2.96
CA ALA A 184 2.72 24.16 -4.07
C ALA A 184 1.82 24.39 -5.28
N SER A 185 2.34 24.02 -6.44
CA SER A 185 1.62 23.82 -7.68
C SER A 185 1.81 22.35 -8.13
N PRO A 186 1.08 21.86 -9.12
CA PRO A 186 1.25 20.46 -9.56
C PRO A 186 2.69 20.07 -9.95
N SER A 187 3.48 21.04 -10.44
CA SER A 187 4.86 20.81 -10.92
C SER A 187 5.94 21.31 -9.97
N LEU A 188 5.64 22.24 -9.06
CA LEU A 188 6.62 22.92 -8.21
C LEU A 188 6.14 22.99 -6.77
N SER A 189 7.06 22.81 -5.82
CA SER A 189 6.83 23.00 -4.38
C SER A 189 7.65 24.15 -3.87
N GLY A 190 7.05 24.99 -3.02
CA GLY A 190 7.82 25.82 -2.11
C GLY A 190 8.53 24.93 -1.09
N THR A 191 9.70 25.34 -0.64
CA THR A 191 10.48 24.60 0.34
C THR A 191 10.78 25.48 1.54
N PHE A 192 10.47 24.99 2.74
CA PHE A 192 10.86 25.63 3.99
C PHE A 192 11.81 24.71 4.76
N THR A 193 12.99 25.25 5.13
CA THR A 193 13.91 24.58 6.04
C THR A 193 13.98 25.34 7.35
N LEU A 194 13.50 24.73 8.43
CA LEU A 194 13.72 25.21 9.79
C LEU A 194 14.97 24.51 10.35
N ALA A 195 16.12 25.15 10.13
CA ALA A 195 17.43 24.66 10.60
C ALA A 195 17.73 25.14 12.03
N GLY A 196 16.86 25.99 12.60
CA GLY A 196 16.96 26.52 13.95
C GLY A 196 15.93 27.63 14.14
N GLY A 197 16.03 28.36 15.26
CA GLY A 197 15.12 29.46 15.54
C GLY A 197 13.76 29.02 16.09
N LYS A 198 12.82 29.95 16.12
CA LYS A 198 11.56 29.78 16.83
C LYS A 198 10.37 30.36 16.08
N ILE A 199 9.31 29.55 15.95
CA ILE A 199 7.99 30.02 15.47
C ILE A 199 7.02 29.86 16.64
N HIS A 200 6.48 31.00 17.15
CA HIS A 200 5.64 30.90 18.34
C HIS A 200 4.57 31.98 18.44
N LYS A 201 3.53 31.66 19.21
CA LYS A 201 2.38 32.55 19.46
C LYS A 201 1.72 33.04 18.16
N CYS A 202 1.94 32.32 17.05
CA CYS A 202 1.31 32.61 15.78
C CYS A 202 -0.12 32.05 15.78
N LYS A 203 -0.99 32.67 14.98
CA LYS A 203 -2.41 32.37 15.01
C LYS A 203 -2.98 32.21 13.61
N ALA A 204 -3.65 31.09 13.34
CA ALA A 204 -4.60 31.02 12.25
C ALA A 204 -5.96 31.57 12.72
N TYR A 205 -6.75 32.22 11.84
CA TYR A 205 -8.09 32.69 12.17
C TYR A 205 -9.09 32.32 11.07
N VAL A 206 -10.34 32.10 11.46
CA VAL A 206 -11.41 31.76 10.51
C VAL A 206 -11.95 33.05 9.89
N ALA A 207 -11.84 33.16 8.56
CA ALA A 207 -12.55 34.18 7.78
C ALA A 207 -13.69 33.55 6.98
N ASN A 208 -14.87 34.12 7.03
CA ASN A 208 -16.00 33.78 6.17
C ASN A 208 -16.42 32.28 6.18
N ASN A 209 -16.39 31.59 7.32
CA ASN A 209 -16.74 30.16 7.48
C ASN A 209 -15.84 29.18 6.72
N PHE A 210 -14.68 29.58 6.22
CA PHE A 210 -13.69 28.67 5.67
C PHE A 210 -12.81 28.08 6.78
N LEU A 211 -12.33 26.86 6.55
CA LEU A 211 -11.40 26.21 7.46
C LEU A 211 -10.07 26.95 7.46
N SER A 212 -9.52 27.21 8.63
CA SER A 212 -8.20 27.82 8.80
C SER A 212 -7.22 26.75 9.29
N HIS A 213 -6.04 26.71 8.71
CA HIS A 213 -5.07 25.65 8.96
C HIS A 213 -3.71 26.19 9.41
N GLY A 214 -3.04 25.43 10.31
CA GLY A 214 -1.67 25.65 10.69
C GLY A 214 -1.42 26.96 11.43
N GLY A 215 -1.70 27.03 12.72
CA GLY A 215 -1.36 28.21 13.52
C GLY A 215 0.10 28.61 13.41
N GLY A 216 1.02 27.64 13.47
CA GLY A 216 2.43 27.82 13.18
C GLY A 216 2.73 27.76 11.68
N ILE A 217 2.47 26.62 11.06
CA ILE A 217 2.82 26.35 9.66
C ILE A 217 1.65 25.70 8.93
N ASN A 218 1.31 26.23 7.76
CA ASN A 218 0.53 25.54 6.75
C ASN A 218 1.46 25.04 5.64
N ASN A 219 1.61 23.72 5.49
CA ASN A 219 2.47 23.09 4.49
C ASN A 219 1.64 22.46 3.38
N ASP A 220 1.63 23.09 2.19
CA ASP A 220 1.17 22.50 0.94
C ASP A 220 2.34 22.08 0.03
N GLY A 221 3.59 22.42 0.40
CA GLY A 221 4.82 22.15 -0.33
C GLY A 221 5.73 21.11 0.37
N GLU A 222 6.97 21.52 0.64
CA GLU A 222 7.97 20.69 1.31
C GLU A 222 8.46 21.41 2.58
N PHE A 223 8.34 20.75 3.72
CA PHE A 223 8.82 21.23 5.01
C PHE A 223 9.88 20.29 5.58
N LEU A 224 11.06 20.86 5.86
CA LEU A 224 12.15 20.17 6.55
C LEU A 224 12.42 20.87 7.87
N MET A 225 12.30 20.14 8.98
CA MET A 225 12.68 20.63 10.31
C MET A 225 13.91 19.86 10.80
N GLU A 226 15.05 20.54 10.82
CA GLU A 226 16.30 19.99 11.32
C GLU A 226 16.53 20.28 12.80
N SER A 227 16.07 21.43 13.25
CA SER A 227 16.13 21.88 14.66
C SER A 227 15.20 23.08 14.89
N GLY A 228 15.25 23.68 16.09
CA GLY A 228 14.39 24.80 16.46
C GLY A 228 13.09 24.38 17.13
N CYS A 229 12.14 25.30 17.28
CA CYS A 229 10.84 24.94 17.87
C CYS A 229 9.65 25.68 17.26
N ILE A 230 8.48 25.01 17.31
CA ILE A 230 7.17 25.56 16.99
C ILE A 230 6.31 25.41 18.24
N GLU A 231 5.93 26.52 18.87
CA GLU A 231 5.27 26.47 20.17
C GLU A 231 4.20 27.54 20.36
N ASN A 232 3.23 27.26 21.21
CA ASN A 232 2.19 28.22 21.62
C ASN A 232 1.43 28.86 20.44
N CYS A 233 1.38 28.19 19.29
CA CYS A 233 0.59 28.61 18.16
C CYS A 233 -0.87 28.18 18.33
N THR A 234 -1.81 28.89 17.71
CA THR A 234 -3.24 28.61 17.88
C THR A 234 -3.96 28.59 16.52
N SER A 235 -4.92 27.70 16.38
CA SER A 235 -5.86 27.64 15.28
C SER A 235 -7.27 27.43 15.85
N PRO A 236 -8.18 28.39 15.76
CA PRO A 236 -9.55 28.25 16.27
C PRO A 236 -10.42 27.51 15.25
N SER A 237 -10.13 26.27 14.96
CA SER A 237 -11.03 25.43 14.17
C SER A 237 -12.32 25.17 14.95
N GLN A 238 -13.47 25.33 14.31
CA GLN A 238 -14.79 24.99 14.88
C GLN A 238 -15.10 23.49 14.78
N ARG A 239 -14.22 22.71 14.13
CA ARG A 239 -14.33 21.26 14.05
C ARG A 239 -13.35 20.63 15.03
N ASP A 240 -13.82 19.63 15.78
CA ASP A 240 -13.01 18.87 16.76
C ASP A 240 -11.87 18.08 16.13
N ASP A 241 -11.94 17.83 14.82
CA ASP A 241 -11.00 17.04 14.02
C ASP A 241 -9.85 17.85 13.38
N ASP A 242 -9.88 19.20 13.44
CA ASP A 242 -8.85 20.05 12.82
C ASP A 242 -8.28 21.09 13.81
N LYS A 243 -7.54 20.60 14.78
CA LYS A 243 -6.84 21.43 15.78
C LYS A 243 -5.37 21.64 15.47
N SER A 244 -4.99 21.78 14.20
CA SER A 244 -3.58 21.92 13.78
C SER A 244 -2.97 23.25 14.21
N ASN A 245 -2.71 23.37 15.51
CA ASN A 245 -2.10 24.57 16.09
C ASN A 245 -0.64 24.73 15.68
N GLY A 246 0.10 23.63 15.59
CA GLY A 246 1.52 23.61 15.22
C GLY A 246 1.70 23.57 13.72
N VAL A 247 1.37 22.43 13.09
CA VAL A 247 1.60 22.17 11.66
C VAL A 247 0.39 21.49 11.04
N TYR A 248 -0.10 22.07 9.95
CA TYR A 248 -1.01 21.40 9.04
C TYR A 248 -0.23 20.95 7.82
N ASN A 249 -0.11 19.64 7.63
CA ASN A 249 0.64 19.04 6.54
C ASN A 249 -0.30 18.44 5.48
N ASN A 250 -0.41 19.13 4.38
CA ASN A 250 -1.13 18.70 3.18
C ASN A 250 -0.22 18.72 1.95
N GLY A 251 1.08 18.94 2.19
CA GLY A 251 2.11 19.09 1.17
C GLY A 251 2.69 17.78 0.70
N LYS A 252 3.64 17.86 -0.23
CA LYS A 252 4.31 16.68 -0.78
C LYS A 252 5.16 15.95 0.24
N LEU A 253 5.75 16.69 1.20
CA LEU A 253 6.70 16.12 2.14
C LEU A 253 6.82 16.95 3.41
N PHE A 254 6.81 16.27 4.55
CA PHE A 254 7.24 16.81 5.83
C PHE A 254 8.31 15.90 6.43
N ILE A 255 9.52 16.42 6.60
CA ILE A 255 10.63 15.69 7.22
C ILE A 255 10.92 16.32 8.57
N LEU A 256 10.82 15.53 9.64
CA LEU A 256 11.19 15.91 11.00
C LEU A 256 12.46 15.15 11.40
N ARG A 257 13.61 15.86 11.38
CA ARG A 257 14.93 15.32 11.76
C ARG A 257 15.39 15.78 13.14
N GLY A 258 14.78 16.82 13.68
CA GLY A 258 15.13 17.35 14.98
C GLY A 258 14.24 18.50 15.39
N GLY A 259 14.50 19.09 16.57
CA GLY A 259 13.71 20.16 17.14
C GLY A 259 12.46 19.68 17.87
N THR A 260 11.59 20.63 18.24
CA THR A 260 10.40 20.38 19.06
C THR A 260 9.17 21.06 18.46
N ILE A 261 8.07 20.35 18.39
CA ILE A 261 6.75 20.87 18.02
C ILE A 261 5.82 20.69 19.22
N ASP A 262 5.46 21.77 19.90
CA ASP A 262 4.56 21.75 21.05
C ASP A 262 3.08 21.92 20.66
N GLY A 263 2.82 22.26 19.40
CA GLY A 263 1.47 22.34 18.84
C GLY A 263 1.00 21.06 18.19
N ASN A 264 -0.30 20.93 17.99
CA ASN A 264 -0.90 19.77 17.33
C ASN A 264 -0.52 19.72 15.83
N ILE A 265 -0.46 18.52 15.30
CA ILE A 265 -0.16 18.23 13.89
C ILE A 265 -1.35 17.53 13.26
N THR A 266 -1.78 18.00 12.09
CA THR A 266 -2.63 17.23 11.19
C THR A 266 -1.78 16.82 9.98
N ASN A 267 -1.61 15.51 9.77
CA ASN A 267 -0.82 14.96 8.68
C ASN A 267 -1.73 14.27 7.66
N ASN A 268 -1.93 14.91 6.51
CA ASN A 268 -2.77 14.39 5.41
C ASN A 268 -1.94 13.75 4.29
N THR A 269 -0.61 13.71 4.42
CA THR A 269 0.31 13.16 3.45
C THR A 269 1.44 12.39 4.16
N THR A 270 2.66 12.46 3.66
CA THR A 270 3.78 11.75 4.27
C THR A 270 4.52 12.62 5.29
N LEU A 271 4.65 12.10 6.52
CA LEU A 271 5.54 12.59 7.57
C LEU A 271 6.72 11.62 7.74
N ASN A 272 7.94 12.07 7.42
CA ASN A 272 9.16 11.31 7.70
C ASN A 272 9.63 11.61 9.12
N ALA A 273 9.46 10.63 10.00
CA ALA A 273 9.73 10.72 11.44
C ALA A 273 11.18 10.30 11.77
N ASP A 274 12.15 11.10 11.33
CA ASP A 274 13.59 10.79 11.40
C ASP A 274 14.33 11.46 12.59
N GLY A 275 13.59 12.00 13.54
CA GLY A 275 14.12 12.60 14.77
C GLY A 275 13.22 13.68 15.34
N GLY A 276 13.67 14.37 16.40
CA GLY A 276 12.91 15.43 17.06
C GLY A 276 11.79 14.93 17.98
N THR A 277 11.00 15.87 18.48
CA THR A 277 9.95 15.60 19.47
C THR A 277 8.66 16.35 19.12
N VAL A 278 7.54 15.68 19.21
CA VAL A 278 6.20 16.24 19.06
C VAL A 278 5.49 16.12 20.43
N ASN A 279 5.18 17.25 21.06
CA ASN A 279 4.48 17.30 22.34
C ASN A 279 2.98 17.57 22.17
N GLY A 280 2.54 18.04 21.00
CA GLY A 280 1.14 18.19 20.66
C GLY A 280 0.48 16.89 20.20
N GLU A 281 -0.84 16.89 20.09
CA GLU A 281 -1.59 15.78 19.50
C GLU A 281 -1.31 15.65 18.01
N LEU A 282 -1.34 14.42 17.51
CA LEU A 282 -1.18 14.12 16.08
C LEU A 282 -2.41 13.41 15.54
N THR A 283 -3.00 13.97 14.49
CA THR A 283 -3.95 13.25 13.63
C THR A 283 -3.21 12.83 12.36
N ASN A 284 -3.05 11.52 12.17
CA ASN A 284 -2.40 10.95 10.99
C ASN A 284 -3.44 10.36 10.02
N ASN A 285 -3.60 10.99 8.87
CA ASN A 285 -4.55 10.58 7.84
C ASN A 285 -3.88 9.86 6.64
N ASP A 286 -2.53 9.86 6.55
CA ASP A 286 -1.81 9.12 5.51
C ASP A 286 -0.62 8.36 6.12
N GLN A 287 0.62 8.78 5.98
CA GLN A 287 1.77 7.96 6.37
C GLN A 287 2.69 8.65 7.38
N ILE A 288 3.11 7.90 8.40
CA ILE A 288 4.27 8.19 9.24
C ILE A 288 5.34 7.18 8.88
N THR A 289 6.41 7.64 8.24
CA THR A 289 7.54 6.83 7.77
C THR A 289 8.86 7.36 8.31
N GLY A 290 9.97 6.98 7.73
CA GLY A 290 11.29 7.53 7.97
C GLY A 290 12.36 6.72 7.28
N GLU A 291 13.44 7.37 6.90
CA GLU A 291 14.54 6.76 6.17
C GLU A 291 15.76 6.47 7.06
N ASP A 292 15.97 7.25 8.12
CA ASP A 292 17.11 7.08 9.05
C ASP A 292 16.84 5.97 10.07
N LEU A 293 17.47 4.81 9.88
CA LEU A 293 17.29 3.63 10.75
C LEU A 293 17.72 3.87 12.21
N ASN A 294 18.57 4.86 12.46
CA ASN A 294 19.15 5.14 13.78
C ASN A 294 18.40 6.24 14.55
N ARG A 295 17.48 6.94 13.92
CA ARG A 295 16.76 8.07 14.51
C ARG A 295 15.26 7.85 14.39
N SER A 296 14.53 8.31 15.37
CA SER A 296 13.07 8.21 15.42
C SER A 296 12.49 9.46 16.07
N THR A 297 11.39 9.98 15.55
CA THR A 297 10.64 11.06 16.19
C THR A 297 9.91 10.50 17.41
N THR A 298 9.95 11.25 18.52
CA THR A 298 9.18 10.93 19.71
C THR A 298 7.87 11.73 19.75
N PHE A 299 6.76 11.02 19.83
CA PHE A 299 5.42 11.57 19.98
C PHE A 299 4.97 11.41 21.44
N ASN A 300 4.91 12.52 22.16
CA ASN A 300 4.65 12.54 23.60
C ASN A 300 3.18 12.74 23.97
N ASN A 301 2.30 12.90 23.01
CA ASN A 301 0.88 13.10 23.25
C ASN A 301 0.04 12.11 22.44
N LYS A 302 -1.27 12.24 22.53
CA LYS A 302 -2.23 11.40 21.82
C LYS A 302 -2.02 11.44 20.31
N VAL A 303 -2.07 10.26 19.70
CA VAL A 303 -2.04 10.07 18.24
C VAL A 303 -3.32 9.38 17.78
N THR A 304 -4.05 10.02 16.89
CA THR A 304 -5.18 9.38 16.18
C THR A 304 -4.70 8.96 14.80
N ASN A 305 -4.69 7.66 14.54
CA ASN A 305 -4.20 7.08 13.29
C ASN A 305 -5.33 6.59 12.40
N ASN A 306 -5.59 7.31 11.32
CA ASN A 306 -6.48 6.95 10.23
C ASN A 306 -5.72 6.40 9.01
N GLY A 307 -4.39 6.57 9.00
CA GLY A 307 -3.48 6.18 7.93
C GLY A 307 -2.52 5.06 8.34
N THR A 308 -1.27 5.15 7.93
CA THR A 308 -0.27 4.11 8.20
C THR A 308 0.87 4.62 9.08
N ILE A 309 1.16 3.91 10.17
CA ILE A 309 2.35 4.12 11.01
C ILE A 309 3.38 3.03 10.68
N ARG A 310 4.57 3.45 10.24
CA ARG A 310 5.72 2.56 9.99
C ARG A 310 6.90 2.88 10.90
N LYS A 311 6.93 4.07 11.50
CA LYS A 311 8.04 4.56 12.33
C LYS A 311 7.55 5.57 13.35
N GLY A 312 8.34 5.81 14.37
CA GLY A 312 8.05 6.73 15.48
C GLY A 312 8.18 6.04 16.83
N THR A 313 8.40 6.82 17.86
CA THR A 313 8.33 6.39 19.27
C THR A 313 7.13 7.08 19.92
N PHE A 314 6.15 6.31 20.32
CA PHE A 314 4.88 6.78 20.86
C PHE A 314 4.82 6.54 22.37
N THR A 315 4.85 7.62 23.16
CA THR A 315 4.95 7.52 24.60
C THR A 315 3.61 7.66 25.34
N ASN A 316 2.57 8.07 24.61
CA ASN A 316 1.23 8.26 25.15
C ASN A 316 0.20 7.43 24.35
N GLU A 317 -1.07 7.79 24.42
CA GLU A 317 -2.16 7.08 23.76
C GLU A 317 -2.06 7.14 22.24
N VAL A 318 -2.19 5.99 21.59
CA VAL A 318 -2.38 5.86 20.15
C VAL A 318 -3.72 5.20 19.89
N ILE A 319 -4.63 5.90 19.19
CA ILE A 319 -5.89 5.34 18.73
C ILE A 319 -5.71 4.97 17.27
N ASN A 320 -5.76 3.66 16.97
CA ASN A 320 -5.73 3.13 15.61
C ASN A 320 -7.16 2.92 15.13
N GLU A 321 -7.67 3.87 14.38
CA GLU A 321 -9.04 3.85 13.86
C GLU A 321 -9.24 2.76 12.80
N SER A 322 -10.46 2.48 12.39
CA SER A 322 -10.80 1.38 11.47
C SER A 322 -10.09 1.43 10.11
N SER A 323 -9.71 2.61 9.64
CA SER A 323 -8.86 2.80 8.45
C SER A 323 -7.37 2.73 8.75
N GLY A 324 -6.99 2.79 10.04
CA GLY A 324 -5.61 2.88 10.48
C GLY A 324 -4.86 1.56 10.36
N THR A 325 -3.58 1.66 10.00
CA THR A 325 -2.66 0.53 9.94
C THR A 325 -1.39 0.83 10.72
N ILE A 326 -0.97 -0.08 11.60
CA ILE A 326 0.31 -0.01 12.30
C ILE A 326 1.20 -1.15 11.77
N ASN A 327 2.26 -0.80 11.05
CA ASN A 327 3.23 -1.74 10.49
C ASN A 327 4.62 -1.64 11.15
N GLY A 328 4.81 -0.70 12.07
CA GLY A 328 6.09 -0.46 12.75
C GLY A 328 5.95 0.60 13.82
N GLY A 329 7.08 1.07 14.35
CA GLY A 329 7.14 2.01 15.45
C GLY A 329 7.33 1.33 16.82
N THR A 330 7.69 2.13 17.83
CA THR A 330 7.87 1.70 19.22
C THR A 330 6.81 2.36 20.09
N PHE A 331 6.04 1.58 20.83
CA PHE A 331 4.94 2.05 21.65
C PHE A 331 5.23 1.78 23.13
N THR A 332 5.10 2.81 23.94
CA THR A 332 5.29 2.69 25.42
C THR A 332 4.07 3.17 26.19
N GLY A 333 3.13 3.83 25.53
CA GLY A 333 1.83 4.23 26.06
C GLY A 333 0.74 3.20 25.80
N THR A 334 -0.50 3.65 25.82
CA THR A 334 -1.67 2.81 25.49
C THR A 334 -1.91 2.82 23.98
N VAL A 335 -2.15 1.67 23.37
CA VAL A 335 -2.64 1.58 22.00
C VAL A 335 -4.06 1.00 22.00
N GLU A 336 -5.02 1.79 21.56
CA GLU A 336 -6.39 1.38 21.38
C GLU A 336 -6.64 1.07 19.90
N ASN A 337 -6.93 -0.18 19.57
CA ASN A 337 -7.24 -0.57 18.20
C ASN A 337 -8.76 -0.63 18.00
N LYS A 338 -9.29 0.30 17.20
CA LYS A 338 -10.70 0.38 16.83
C LYS A 338 -10.93 -0.20 15.44
N ASP A 339 -10.84 -1.52 15.32
CA ASP A 339 -10.99 -2.28 14.08
C ASP A 339 -9.92 -1.97 13.00
N GLY A 340 -8.85 -1.26 13.36
CA GLY A 340 -7.70 -1.03 12.48
C GLY A 340 -6.78 -2.26 12.38
N THR A 341 -5.84 -2.21 11.46
CA THR A 341 -4.88 -3.29 11.25
C THR A 341 -3.59 -3.05 12.03
N ILE A 342 -3.13 -4.06 12.77
CA ILE A 342 -1.80 -4.07 13.39
C ILE A 342 -1.03 -5.26 12.83
N SER A 343 0.01 -5.02 12.05
CA SER A 343 0.84 -6.05 11.41
C SER A 343 2.31 -5.99 11.81
N GLY A 344 2.72 -5.00 12.60
CA GLY A 344 4.07 -4.84 13.10
C GLY A 344 4.15 -3.78 14.19
N GLY A 345 5.34 -3.56 14.73
CA GLY A 345 5.63 -2.59 15.79
C GLY A 345 6.17 -3.26 17.07
N ASP A 346 6.90 -2.48 17.88
CA ASP A 346 7.37 -2.89 19.19
C ASP A 346 6.39 -2.39 20.26
N PHE A 347 5.62 -3.32 20.81
CA PHE A 347 4.64 -3.07 21.89
C PHE A 347 5.11 -3.63 23.24
N SER A 348 6.38 -4.01 23.38
CA SER A 348 6.92 -4.68 24.58
C SER A 348 6.70 -3.90 25.87
N LYS A 349 6.52 -2.58 25.78
CA LYS A 349 6.26 -1.67 26.88
C LYS A 349 4.88 -1.01 26.85
N ALA A 350 4.07 -1.34 25.84
CA ALA A 350 2.75 -0.73 25.65
C ALA A 350 1.64 -1.52 26.36
N THR A 351 0.54 -0.82 26.66
CA THR A 351 -0.74 -1.44 26.96
C THR A 351 -1.60 -1.40 25.69
N LEU A 352 -2.00 -2.56 25.16
CA LEU A 352 -2.92 -2.63 24.02
C LEU A 352 -4.33 -2.91 24.50
N ASN A 353 -5.26 -2.10 24.07
CA ASN A 353 -6.69 -2.33 24.21
C ASN A 353 -7.25 -2.63 22.82
N GLY A 354 -8.03 -3.70 22.70
CA GLY A 354 -8.67 -4.08 21.43
C GLY A 354 -8.44 -5.52 21.04
N MET A 355 -9.03 -5.92 19.93
CA MET A 355 -8.98 -7.28 19.41
C MET A 355 -7.91 -7.40 18.32
N LEU A 356 -7.13 -8.48 18.37
CA LEU A 356 -6.25 -8.88 17.26
C LEU A 356 -7.00 -9.87 16.37
N VAL A 357 -6.96 -9.68 15.07
CA VAL A 357 -7.55 -10.60 14.10
C VAL A 357 -6.48 -11.54 13.59
N ILE A 358 -6.67 -12.84 13.84
CA ILE A 358 -5.81 -13.91 13.35
C ILE A 358 -6.52 -14.59 12.19
N THR A 359 -5.85 -14.62 11.05
CA THR A 359 -6.34 -15.23 9.83
C THR A 359 -5.64 -16.57 9.61
N PHE A 360 -6.41 -17.65 9.46
CA PHE A 360 -5.90 -18.96 9.07
C PHE A 360 -6.28 -19.23 7.61
N GLU A 361 -5.30 -19.41 6.75
CA GLU A 361 -5.47 -19.84 5.36
C GLU A 361 -5.19 -21.36 5.25
N PRO A 362 -6.23 -22.20 5.14
CA PRO A 362 -6.06 -23.65 5.15
C PRO A 362 -5.31 -24.20 3.93
N ASN A 363 -5.26 -23.48 2.82
CA ASN A 363 -4.59 -23.86 1.56
C ASN A 363 -5.03 -25.23 0.99
N ASN A 364 -6.26 -25.64 1.29
CA ASN A 364 -6.89 -26.90 0.84
C ASN A 364 -8.17 -26.67 0.04
N GLY A 365 -8.49 -25.40 -0.30
CA GLY A 365 -9.73 -24.99 -0.97
C GLY A 365 -10.87 -24.65 -0.01
N GLU A 366 -10.71 -24.88 1.29
CA GLU A 366 -11.67 -24.43 2.29
C GLU A 366 -11.60 -22.91 2.53
N PRO A 367 -12.67 -22.30 3.04
CA PRO A 367 -12.68 -20.87 3.37
C PRO A 367 -11.63 -20.53 4.43
N VAL A 368 -11.14 -19.29 4.35
CA VAL A 368 -10.28 -18.68 5.38
C VAL A 368 -11.02 -18.62 6.71
N ILE A 369 -10.34 -18.95 7.80
CA ILE A 369 -10.88 -18.91 9.16
C ILE A 369 -10.29 -17.68 9.86
N THR A 370 -11.13 -16.80 10.40
CA THR A 370 -10.69 -15.68 11.21
C THR A 370 -11.04 -15.92 12.68
N ARG A 371 -10.13 -15.53 13.58
CA ARG A 371 -10.36 -15.53 15.02
C ARG A 371 -9.94 -14.20 15.60
N GLU A 372 -10.78 -13.66 16.46
CA GLU A 372 -10.46 -12.50 17.27
C GLU A 372 -9.91 -12.95 18.60
N VAL A 373 -8.77 -12.38 19.00
CA VAL A 373 -8.12 -12.65 20.30
C VAL A 373 -7.88 -11.34 21.02
N ASN A 374 -8.21 -11.30 22.30
CA ASN A 374 -7.83 -10.20 23.16
C ASN A 374 -6.30 -10.16 23.29
N TRP A 375 -5.72 -9.00 22.98
CA TRP A 375 -4.30 -8.82 23.15
C TRP A 375 -3.90 -8.72 24.63
N SER A 376 -2.78 -9.32 24.98
CA SER A 376 -2.10 -9.09 26.25
C SER A 376 -0.62 -8.85 26.01
N LYS A 377 0.06 -8.18 26.94
CA LYS A 377 1.51 -7.92 26.80
C LYS A 377 2.34 -9.22 26.72
N ASP A 378 1.84 -10.30 27.31
CA ASP A 378 2.48 -11.61 27.32
C ASP A 378 2.10 -12.42 26.05
N GLY A 379 1.23 -11.84 25.23
CA GLY A 379 0.65 -12.45 24.04
C GLY A 379 -0.53 -13.36 24.38
N ALA A 380 -1.36 -13.65 23.38
CA ALA A 380 -2.49 -14.58 23.49
C ALA A 380 -2.10 -15.94 22.91
N ALA A 381 -2.44 -17.01 23.62
CA ALA A 381 -2.28 -18.36 23.10
C ALA A 381 -3.32 -18.61 21.99
N LEU A 382 -2.92 -19.34 20.96
CA LEU A 382 -3.81 -19.79 19.89
C LEU A 382 -4.03 -21.30 19.98
N THR A 383 -5.18 -21.75 19.49
CA THR A 383 -5.42 -23.14 19.22
C THR A 383 -5.48 -23.36 17.69
N ALA A 384 -4.84 -24.43 17.23
CA ALA A 384 -4.91 -24.78 15.81
C ALA A 384 -6.36 -25.00 15.37
N PRO A 385 -6.82 -24.45 14.25
CA PRO A 385 -8.09 -24.86 13.68
C PRO A 385 -7.97 -26.27 13.13
N ALA A 386 -9.06 -27.05 13.23
CA ALA A 386 -9.16 -28.31 12.54
C ALA A 386 -9.22 -28.03 11.03
N SER A 387 -8.36 -28.71 10.28
CA SER A 387 -8.37 -28.66 8.82
C SER A 387 -7.89 -30.01 8.27
N THR A 388 -8.49 -30.47 7.19
CA THR A 388 -8.17 -31.74 6.53
C THR A 388 -7.96 -31.50 5.05
N ASN A 389 -7.04 -32.24 4.46
CA ASN A 389 -6.81 -32.22 3.03
C ASN A 389 -6.65 -33.66 2.55
N GLU A 390 -7.56 -34.16 1.74
CA GLU A 390 -7.56 -35.55 1.30
C GLU A 390 -6.23 -35.92 0.65
N GLY A 391 -5.67 -37.02 1.08
CA GLY A 391 -4.37 -37.50 0.58
C GLY A 391 -3.15 -36.71 1.07
N HIS A 392 -3.33 -35.78 2.00
CA HIS A 392 -2.25 -34.99 2.56
C HIS A 392 -2.26 -35.00 4.09
N SER A 393 -1.11 -34.86 4.69
CA SER A 393 -0.90 -34.63 6.11
C SER A 393 -0.54 -33.15 6.35
N LEU A 394 -1.10 -32.55 7.39
CA LEU A 394 -0.77 -31.17 7.79
C LEU A 394 0.64 -31.14 8.39
N ASP A 395 1.59 -30.52 7.71
CA ASP A 395 2.92 -30.27 8.28
C ASP A 395 2.84 -29.24 9.41
N GLY A 396 2.07 -28.16 9.20
CA GLY A 396 1.86 -27.14 10.21
C GLY A 396 1.31 -25.85 9.66
N TRP A 397 1.22 -24.86 10.54
CA TRP A 397 0.82 -23.52 10.22
C TRP A 397 2.04 -22.60 10.23
N TYR A 398 2.18 -21.74 9.22
CA TYR A 398 3.35 -20.91 8.99
C TYR A 398 2.97 -19.46 8.83
N TYR A 399 3.83 -18.55 9.27
CA TYR A 399 3.68 -17.11 9.10
C TYR A 399 4.94 -16.49 8.50
N ASP A 400 4.79 -15.31 7.90
CA ASP A 400 5.92 -14.53 7.39
C ASP A 400 6.52 -13.71 8.55
N ASN A 401 7.74 -14.04 8.93
CA ASN A 401 8.52 -13.29 9.89
C ASN A 401 9.58 -12.47 9.13
N ASN A 402 9.19 -11.28 8.69
CA ASN A 402 10.05 -10.34 7.94
C ASN A 402 10.73 -10.97 6.71
N GLY A 403 9.95 -11.68 5.89
CA GLY A 403 10.42 -12.36 4.69
C GLY A 403 10.95 -13.76 4.94
N THR A 404 10.91 -14.24 6.18
CA THR A 404 11.27 -15.63 6.54
C THR A 404 10.02 -16.38 6.96
N GLU A 405 9.67 -17.41 6.20
CA GLU A 405 8.55 -18.26 6.54
C GLU A 405 8.89 -19.12 7.77
N THR A 406 8.13 -18.95 8.85
CA THR A 406 8.39 -19.58 10.16
C THR A 406 7.19 -20.42 10.59
N LYS A 407 7.44 -21.64 11.07
CA LYS A 407 6.41 -22.53 11.59
C LYS A 407 5.93 -22.03 12.96
N TRP A 408 4.61 -21.91 13.13
CA TRP A 408 3.97 -21.54 14.38
C TRP A 408 3.89 -22.75 15.33
N ASN A 409 4.36 -22.57 16.55
CA ASN A 409 4.23 -23.55 17.62
C ASN A 409 3.07 -23.15 18.55
N PHE A 410 1.96 -23.87 18.51
CA PHE A 410 0.76 -23.57 19.29
C PHE A 410 0.93 -23.77 20.79
N ASP A 411 1.96 -24.48 21.23
CA ASP A 411 2.23 -24.71 22.65
C ASP A 411 3.07 -23.61 23.30
N THR A 412 3.88 -22.92 22.51
CA THR A 412 4.87 -21.96 23.03
C THR A 412 4.71 -20.55 22.47
N ASP A 413 4.23 -20.41 21.24
CA ASP A 413 4.13 -19.11 20.59
C ASP A 413 2.88 -18.37 21.04
N THR A 414 3.01 -17.06 21.16
CA THR A 414 1.92 -16.18 21.56
C THR A 414 1.73 -15.06 20.55
N VAL A 415 0.48 -14.72 20.26
CA VAL A 415 0.10 -13.66 19.34
C VAL A 415 0.35 -12.29 19.96
N LYS A 416 1.10 -11.45 19.23
CA LYS A 416 1.40 -10.07 19.65
C LYS A 416 0.90 -9.02 18.64
N CYS A 417 0.49 -9.46 17.46
CA CYS A 417 -0.04 -8.59 16.40
C CYS A 417 -1.06 -9.36 15.55
N THR A 418 -1.89 -8.65 14.80
CA THR A 418 -2.69 -9.26 13.73
C THR A 418 -1.77 -9.96 12.75
N MET A 419 -2.08 -11.23 12.41
CA MET A 419 -1.23 -12.05 11.57
C MET A 419 -2.02 -13.07 10.76
N THR A 420 -1.40 -13.57 9.70
CA THR A 420 -1.93 -14.66 8.89
C THR A 420 -1.07 -15.89 9.05
N LEU A 421 -1.71 -17.02 9.38
CA LEU A 421 -1.12 -18.35 9.45
C LEU A 421 -1.59 -19.16 8.24
N LYS A 422 -0.65 -19.75 7.50
CA LYS A 422 -0.90 -20.54 6.29
C LYS A 422 -0.59 -22.00 6.54
N ALA A 423 -1.53 -22.88 6.24
CA ALA A 423 -1.30 -24.30 6.33
C ALA A 423 -0.32 -24.76 5.24
N LYS A 424 0.61 -25.65 5.62
CA LYS A 424 1.42 -26.44 4.70
C LYS A 424 1.03 -27.90 4.79
N TRP A 425 0.95 -28.53 3.64
CA TRP A 425 0.53 -29.90 3.47
C TRP A 425 1.61 -30.70 2.77
N GLU A 426 1.83 -31.91 3.28
CA GLU A 426 2.69 -32.91 2.67
C GLU A 426 1.85 -34.04 2.10
N LEU A 427 2.31 -34.68 1.02
CA LEU A 427 1.66 -35.86 0.47
C LEU A 427 1.73 -36.98 1.47
N SER A 428 0.59 -37.59 1.79
CA SER A 428 0.52 -38.72 2.71
C SER A 428 1.13 -39.98 2.10
N THR A 429 1.83 -40.71 2.93
CA THR A 429 2.31 -42.08 2.61
C THR A 429 1.44 -43.11 3.29
N TYR A 430 1.11 -44.15 2.59
CA TYR A 430 0.24 -45.24 3.06
C TYR A 430 0.95 -46.59 2.96
N SER A 431 0.66 -47.47 3.90
CA SER A 431 1.19 -48.83 3.88
C SER A 431 0.43 -49.74 2.90
N VAL A 432 1.16 -50.68 2.29
CA VAL A 432 0.60 -51.74 1.47
C VAL A 432 0.97 -53.09 2.09
N THR A 433 -0.05 -53.91 2.29
CA THR A 433 0.12 -55.29 2.76
C THR A 433 -0.28 -56.25 1.64
N LEU A 434 0.68 -57.09 1.19
CA LEU A 434 0.46 -58.10 0.17
C LEU A 434 0.36 -59.48 0.85
N GLN A 435 -0.87 -60.03 0.90
CA GLN A 435 -1.14 -61.38 1.42
C GLN A 435 -0.90 -62.39 0.29
N THR A 436 0.26 -63.07 0.32
CA THR A 436 0.73 -63.90 -0.80
C THR A 436 0.14 -65.30 -0.81
N ASP A 437 -0.54 -65.73 0.26
CA ASP A 437 -1.16 -67.09 0.39
C ASP A 437 -0.21 -68.21 0.05
N GLY A 438 1.00 -68.16 0.61
CA GLY A 438 2.04 -69.14 0.39
C GLY A 438 2.85 -69.01 -0.92
N GLY A 439 2.60 -67.95 -1.67
CA GLY A 439 3.45 -67.49 -2.79
C GLY A 439 4.63 -66.67 -2.34
N THR A 440 5.61 -66.51 -3.21
CA THR A 440 6.80 -65.67 -3.01
C THR A 440 6.85 -64.55 -4.05
N ILE A 441 7.17 -63.31 -3.61
CA ILE A 441 7.41 -62.18 -4.49
C ILE A 441 8.89 -62.14 -4.86
N ALA A 442 9.22 -61.89 -6.11
CA ALA A 442 10.60 -61.73 -6.58
C ALA A 442 11.30 -60.58 -5.83
N SER A 443 12.56 -60.80 -5.46
CA SER A 443 13.35 -59.82 -4.71
C SER A 443 13.39 -58.45 -5.41
N GLY A 444 13.08 -57.38 -4.65
CA GLY A 444 13.02 -56.01 -5.15
C GLY A 444 11.73 -55.66 -5.88
N LYS A 445 10.71 -56.52 -5.82
CA LYS A 445 9.37 -56.31 -6.37
C LYS A 445 8.31 -56.16 -5.28
N GLU A 446 8.73 -56.19 -4.02
CA GLU A 446 7.85 -55.99 -2.87
C GLU A 446 7.33 -54.54 -2.83
N VAL A 447 6.04 -54.37 -2.68
CA VAL A 447 5.39 -53.08 -2.50
C VAL A 447 4.87 -53.00 -1.07
N THR A 448 5.54 -52.23 -0.23
CA THR A 448 5.20 -52.06 1.19
C THR A 448 4.50 -50.74 1.51
N GLY A 449 4.47 -49.84 0.55
CA GLY A 449 3.81 -48.54 0.70
C GLY A 449 3.72 -47.79 -0.62
N TYR A 450 2.96 -46.71 -0.60
CA TYR A 450 2.84 -45.75 -1.72
C TYR A 450 2.58 -44.34 -1.19
N THR A 451 2.88 -43.37 -2.04
CA THR A 451 2.61 -41.93 -1.76
C THR A 451 1.41 -41.49 -2.57
N TYR A 452 0.49 -40.77 -1.94
CA TYR A 452 -0.61 -40.10 -2.64
C TYR A 452 -0.05 -39.18 -3.74
N GLY A 453 -0.68 -39.13 -4.88
CA GLY A 453 -0.17 -38.41 -6.05
C GLY A 453 0.76 -39.25 -6.94
N THR A 454 1.28 -40.39 -6.46
CA THR A 454 2.16 -41.27 -7.22
C THR A 454 1.55 -42.64 -7.46
N GLY A 455 0.86 -43.21 -6.45
CA GLY A 455 0.35 -44.59 -6.50
C GLY A 455 1.46 -45.63 -6.44
N ALA A 456 1.14 -46.87 -6.79
CA ALA A 456 2.12 -47.97 -6.90
C ALA A 456 1.64 -49.04 -7.88
N VAL A 457 2.56 -49.66 -8.59
CA VAL A 457 2.31 -50.84 -9.43
C VAL A 457 2.53 -52.09 -8.61
N LEU A 458 1.55 -53.01 -8.57
CA LEU A 458 1.63 -54.26 -7.83
C LEU A 458 2.47 -55.31 -8.59
N PRO A 459 3.09 -56.28 -7.89
CA PRO A 459 3.84 -57.35 -8.51
C PRO A 459 2.98 -58.11 -9.55
N THR A 460 3.56 -58.34 -10.73
CA THR A 460 2.90 -59.00 -11.85
C THR A 460 3.01 -60.54 -11.74
N ALA A 461 2.34 -61.27 -12.63
CA ALA A 461 2.45 -62.71 -12.67
C ALA A 461 3.90 -63.23 -12.88
N ASN A 462 4.77 -62.42 -13.50
CA ASN A 462 6.19 -62.72 -13.68
C ASN A 462 7.01 -62.54 -12.39
N ASP A 463 6.49 -61.75 -11.46
CA ASP A 463 7.14 -61.46 -10.17
C ASP A 463 6.66 -62.39 -9.05
N MET A 464 5.69 -63.29 -9.34
CA MET A 464 5.03 -64.13 -8.35
C MET A 464 5.30 -65.60 -8.63
N THR A 465 5.74 -66.37 -7.61
CA THR A 465 5.96 -67.78 -7.73
C THR A 465 5.29 -68.53 -6.59
N ARG A 466 4.64 -69.69 -6.94
CA ARG A 466 4.13 -70.71 -6.00
C ARG A 466 4.15 -72.03 -6.69
N GLU A 467 4.84 -72.98 -6.10
CA GLU A 467 5.01 -74.34 -6.68
C GLU A 467 3.66 -75.01 -6.92
N GLY A 468 3.44 -75.47 -8.15
CA GLY A 468 2.21 -76.17 -8.54
C GLY A 468 0.98 -75.21 -8.75
N TYR A 469 1.16 -73.89 -8.75
CA TYR A 469 0.08 -72.90 -8.94
C TYR A 469 0.47 -71.84 -9.94
N ARG A 470 -0.54 -71.28 -10.59
CA ARG A 470 -0.46 -70.08 -11.42
C ARG A 470 -1.05 -68.89 -10.67
N PHE A 471 -0.38 -67.78 -10.72
CA PHE A 471 -0.91 -66.51 -10.16
C PHE A 471 -1.98 -65.94 -11.08
N ASP A 472 -3.16 -65.60 -10.52
CA ASP A 472 -4.29 -65.05 -11.25
C ASP A 472 -4.50 -63.54 -11.00
N GLY A 473 -3.78 -62.96 -10.03
CA GLY A 473 -3.81 -61.54 -9.74
C GLY A 473 -4.04 -61.18 -8.28
N TRP A 474 -3.94 -59.89 -8.00
CA TRP A 474 -4.22 -59.31 -6.68
C TRP A 474 -5.68 -58.89 -6.58
N TYR A 475 -6.33 -59.09 -5.43
CA TYR A 475 -7.71 -58.72 -5.14
C TYR A 475 -7.81 -57.94 -3.85
N ALA A 476 -8.80 -57.00 -3.74
CA ALA A 476 -9.01 -56.16 -2.58
C ALA A 476 -9.54 -56.91 -1.35
N ASP A 477 -10.11 -58.11 -1.56
CA ASP A 477 -10.69 -58.93 -0.48
C ASP A 477 -10.31 -60.41 -0.65
N SER A 478 -10.38 -61.16 0.46
CA SER A 478 -10.03 -62.59 0.51
C SER A 478 -11.03 -63.53 -0.17
N SER A 479 -12.21 -63.00 -0.58
CA SER A 479 -13.19 -63.76 -1.37
C SER A 479 -12.92 -63.67 -2.88
N PHE A 480 -11.94 -62.87 -3.27
CA PHE A 480 -11.51 -62.61 -4.65
C PHE A 480 -12.63 -62.06 -5.53
N SER A 481 -13.43 -61.17 -4.95
CA SER A 481 -14.51 -60.52 -5.67
C SER A 481 -13.98 -59.42 -6.63
N GLY A 482 -14.70 -59.19 -7.74
CA GLY A 482 -14.32 -58.19 -8.74
C GLY A 482 -13.21 -58.63 -9.71
N SER A 483 -12.53 -57.63 -10.30
CA SER A 483 -11.40 -57.85 -11.23
C SER A 483 -10.07 -57.75 -10.50
N PRO A 484 -9.03 -58.43 -11.02
CA PRO A 484 -7.67 -58.32 -10.46
C PRO A 484 -7.19 -56.87 -10.54
N ILE A 485 -6.49 -56.43 -9.50
CA ILE A 485 -5.91 -55.09 -9.34
C ILE A 485 -4.43 -55.19 -9.73
N THR A 486 -3.97 -54.29 -10.60
CA THR A 486 -2.59 -54.25 -11.08
C THR A 486 -1.79 -53.07 -10.53
N GLU A 487 -2.48 -52.04 -10.07
CA GLU A 487 -1.89 -50.80 -9.55
C GLU A 487 -2.78 -50.16 -8.48
N ILE A 488 -2.19 -49.35 -7.65
CA ILE A 488 -2.89 -48.44 -6.73
C ILE A 488 -2.92 -47.09 -7.41
N SER A 489 -4.11 -46.54 -7.60
CA SER A 489 -4.28 -45.21 -8.22
C SER A 489 -3.56 -44.13 -7.40
N ALA A 490 -2.98 -43.19 -8.11
CA ALA A 490 -2.35 -42.02 -7.49
C ALA A 490 -3.32 -41.15 -6.62
N THR A 491 -4.62 -41.27 -6.85
CA THR A 491 -5.67 -40.49 -6.13
C THR A 491 -6.37 -41.30 -5.04
N GLU A 492 -5.96 -42.53 -4.77
CA GLU A 492 -6.56 -43.33 -3.70
C GLU A 492 -5.90 -43.06 -2.35
N PRO A 493 -6.63 -42.64 -1.31
CA PRO A 493 -6.07 -42.52 0.05
C PRO A 493 -6.16 -43.80 0.84
N GLY A 494 -5.39 -43.89 1.93
CA GLY A 494 -5.49 -44.90 2.97
C GLY A 494 -4.66 -46.16 2.72
N ASN A 495 -4.37 -46.92 3.79
CA ASN A 495 -3.62 -48.16 3.75
C ASN A 495 -4.38 -49.23 2.93
N LYS A 496 -3.66 -50.05 2.19
CA LYS A 496 -4.21 -51.07 1.31
C LYS A 496 -3.75 -52.45 1.72
N THR A 497 -4.65 -53.44 1.57
CA THR A 497 -4.33 -54.85 1.70
C THR A 497 -4.85 -55.57 0.46
N PHE A 498 -3.97 -56.36 -0.18
CA PHE A 498 -4.32 -57.13 -1.35
C PHE A 498 -4.03 -58.61 -1.12
N TYR A 499 -4.85 -59.47 -1.68
CA TYR A 499 -4.81 -60.91 -1.55
C TYR A 499 -4.46 -61.57 -2.88
N ALA A 500 -3.42 -62.40 -2.89
CA ALA A 500 -3.02 -63.14 -4.07
C ALA A 500 -3.99 -64.31 -4.35
N LYS A 501 -4.52 -64.36 -5.55
CA LYS A 501 -5.31 -65.51 -6.02
C LYS A 501 -4.44 -66.45 -6.82
N TRP A 502 -4.59 -67.77 -6.52
CA TRP A 502 -3.83 -68.80 -7.17
C TRP A 502 -4.76 -69.88 -7.70
N THR A 503 -4.50 -70.37 -8.94
CA THR A 503 -5.14 -71.52 -9.53
C THR A 503 -4.14 -72.64 -9.60
N LYS A 504 -4.51 -73.82 -9.08
CA LYS A 504 -3.67 -75.05 -9.12
C LYS A 504 -3.46 -75.48 -10.56
N ASN A 505 -2.21 -75.78 -10.93
CA ASN A 505 -1.90 -76.31 -12.25
C ASN A 505 -2.48 -77.72 -12.35
N THR A 506 -3.48 -77.91 -13.19
CA THR A 506 -3.97 -79.22 -13.55
C THR A 506 -3.10 -79.77 -14.68
N THR A 507 -2.24 -80.75 -14.41
CA THR A 507 -1.61 -81.55 -15.47
C THR A 507 -2.72 -82.34 -16.16
N PRO A 508 -2.91 -82.21 -17.49
CA PRO A 508 -3.84 -83.16 -18.19
C PRO A 508 -3.27 -84.58 -18.08
N ILE A 509 -4.02 -85.46 -17.42
CA ILE A 509 -3.77 -86.94 -17.53
C ILE A 509 -4.20 -87.31 -18.94
N ILE A 510 -3.25 -87.47 -19.85
CA ILE A 510 -3.47 -88.18 -21.11
C ILE A 510 -3.46 -89.66 -20.78
N PRO A 511 -4.60 -90.41 -20.99
CA PRO A 511 -4.50 -91.86 -21.00
C PRO A 511 -3.72 -92.30 -22.27
N GLY A 512 -2.69 -93.11 -22.10
CA GLY A 512 -1.85 -93.61 -23.16
C GLY A 512 -2.61 -94.51 -24.16
N ASN A 513 -2.29 -94.41 -25.37
CA ASN A 513 -1.73 -95.55 -26.13
C ASN A 513 -1.54 -95.21 -27.61
N ASP A 514 -0.42 -95.61 -28.02
CA ASP A 514 0.08 -96.30 -29.18
C ASP A 514 0.26 -95.59 -30.51
N THR A 515 1.53 -95.50 -30.74
CA THR A 515 2.28 -95.82 -31.98
C THR A 515 1.79 -95.38 -33.33
N ASN A 516 2.73 -94.71 -33.94
CA ASN A 516 3.11 -94.79 -35.38
C ASN A 516 2.52 -93.80 -36.37
N ASN A 517 3.41 -93.03 -36.79
CA ASN A 517 3.86 -92.83 -38.16
C ASN A 517 3.38 -91.64 -38.96
N ILE A 518 4.40 -90.96 -39.42
CA ILE A 518 4.64 -90.36 -40.74
C ILE A 518 4.01 -89.02 -41.05
N ALA A 519 4.86 -88.07 -41.06
CA ALA A 519 5.43 -87.21 -42.13
C ALA A 519 4.51 -86.62 -43.18
N GLU A 520 4.88 -85.38 -43.42
CA GLU A 520 4.74 -84.68 -44.69
C GLU A 520 3.35 -84.00 -45.00
N GLN A 521 3.24 -82.93 -45.46
CA GLN A 521 3.99 -81.92 -46.23
C GLN A 521 3.01 -80.90 -46.75
N TYR A 522 3.47 -79.66 -46.74
CA TYR A 522 3.36 -78.69 -47.80
C TYR A 522 2.02 -78.13 -48.33
N LYS A 523 2.02 -76.86 -48.30
CA LYS A 523 1.85 -75.84 -49.38
C LYS A 523 0.47 -75.29 -49.66
N THR A 524 0.49 -73.95 -49.50
CA THR A 524 0.26 -72.89 -50.48
C THR A 524 -1.06 -72.90 -51.27
N ASP A 525 -1.50 -71.71 -51.31
CA ASP A 525 -2.02 -70.84 -52.38
C ASP A 525 -3.54 -70.52 -52.35
N ASP A 526 -3.77 -69.30 -52.18
CA ASP A 526 -4.14 -68.26 -53.11
C ASP A 526 -5.59 -68.25 -53.62
N SER A 527 -6.08 -67.01 -53.59
CA SER A 527 -7.08 -66.43 -54.45
C SER A 527 -8.56 -66.76 -54.25
N GLY A 528 -9.25 -65.63 -54.07
CA GLY A 528 -10.39 -65.43 -54.94
C GLY A 528 -11.69 -64.96 -54.29
N SER A 529 -11.84 -63.68 -54.33
CA SER A 529 -13.07 -62.94 -54.72
C SER A 529 -14.43 -63.31 -54.08
N GLY A 530 -15.08 -62.28 -53.63
CA GLY A 530 -16.48 -62.12 -54.00
C GLY A 530 -17.42 -61.68 -52.88
N GLU A 531 -17.78 -60.44 -53.00
CA GLU A 531 -19.11 -59.84 -52.74
C GLU A 531 -19.71 -59.78 -51.32
N GLN A 532 -19.66 -58.60 -50.79
CA GLN A 532 -20.75 -57.67 -50.50
C GLN A 532 -22.00 -58.17 -49.82
N THR A 533 -22.24 -57.68 -48.62
CA THR A 533 -23.48 -56.96 -48.23
C THR A 533 -23.30 -56.29 -46.87
N ASP A 534 -23.34 -55.02 -46.95
CA ASP A 534 -24.12 -54.02 -46.21
C ASP A 534 -24.49 -54.30 -44.74
N LEU A 535 -24.09 -53.40 -43.87
CA LEU A 535 -24.85 -52.50 -43.00
C LEU A 535 -24.13 -52.22 -41.67
N ASP A 536 -24.11 -50.95 -41.38
CA ASP A 536 -23.85 -50.22 -40.12
C ASP A 536 -22.43 -49.72 -39.86
N VAL A 537 -22.26 -48.50 -40.35
CA VAL A 537 -21.19 -47.57 -39.98
C VAL A 537 -21.61 -46.80 -38.76
N PRO A 538 -20.92 -46.84 -37.61
CA PRO A 538 -20.98 -45.80 -36.60
C PRO A 538 -20.17 -44.62 -37.10
N ALA A 539 -20.76 -43.40 -36.93
CA ALA A 539 -20.22 -42.13 -37.35
C ALA A 539 -18.81 -41.84 -36.82
N PRO A 540 -17.98 -41.10 -37.57
CA PRO A 540 -16.61 -40.82 -37.17
C PRO A 540 -16.55 -39.87 -35.99
N VAL A 541 -15.85 -40.26 -34.97
CA VAL A 541 -15.40 -39.36 -33.89
C VAL A 541 -14.43 -38.37 -34.51
N VAL A 542 -14.90 -37.13 -34.71
CA VAL A 542 -14.05 -36.01 -35.09
C VAL A 542 -13.10 -35.70 -33.91
N LYS A 543 -11.84 -36.13 -34.06
CA LYS A 543 -10.75 -35.60 -33.24
C LYS A 543 -10.54 -34.14 -33.61
N ASN A 544 -11.09 -33.21 -32.82
CA ASN A 544 -10.73 -31.80 -32.89
C ASN A 544 -9.25 -31.67 -32.47
N THR A 545 -8.36 -31.62 -33.46
CA THR A 545 -6.98 -31.19 -33.25
C THR A 545 -6.95 -29.70 -33.10
N THR A 546 -6.97 -29.22 -31.83
CA THR A 546 -6.73 -27.82 -31.53
C THR A 546 -5.28 -27.48 -31.87
N SER A 547 -5.06 -26.64 -32.88
CA SER A 547 -3.72 -26.11 -33.16
C SER A 547 -3.38 -24.99 -32.18
N TYR A 548 -2.12 -24.92 -31.76
CA TYR A 548 -1.62 -23.91 -30.83
C TYR A 548 -0.54 -23.06 -31.48
N LEU A 549 -0.61 -21.72 -31.23
CA LEU A 549 0.49 -20.79 -31.49
C LEU A 549 1.28 -20.60 -30.19
N THR A 550 2.60 -20.51 -30.27
CA THR A 550 3.44 -20.16 -29.13
C THR A 550 3.62 -18.63 -29.07
N TYR A 551 3.30 -18.02 -27.93
CA TYR A 551 3.46 -16.61 -27.68
C TYR A 551 4.40 -16.36 -26.48
N THR A 552 5.40 -15.49 -26.65
CA THR A 552 6.28 -15.07 -25.56
C THR A 552 5.70 -13.82 -24.89
N VAL A 553 5.37 -13.92 -23.62
CA VAL A 553 4.81 -12.85 -22.79
C VAL A 553 5.79 -11.67 -22.72
N GLN A 554 5.32 -10.48 -23.03
CA GLN A 554 6.07 -9.23 -22.94
C GLN A 554 5.81 -8.52 -21.60
N ALA A 555 6.70 -7.58 -21.21
CA ALA A 555 6.47 -6.74 -20.04
C ALA A 555 5.18 -5.91 -20.21
N GLY A 556 4.28 -5.98 -19.21
CA GLY A 556 2.98 -5.30 -19.23
C GLY A 556 1.85 -6.07 -19.93
N ASP A 557 2.10 -7.33 -20.38
CA ASP A 557 1.06 -8.21 -20.88
C ASP A 557 0.16 -8.74 -19.75
N THR A 558 -1.09 -8.94 -20.11
CA THR A 558 -2.07 -9.70 -19.33
C THR A 558 -2.68 -10.78 -20.20
N LEU A 559 -3.16 -11.87 -19.61
CA LEU A 559 -3.84 -12.93 -20.38
C LEU A 559 -5.01 -12.39 -21.20
N TRP A 560 -5.67 -11.36 -20.72
CA TRP A 560 -6.75 -10.70 -21.43
C TRP A 560 -6.27 -9.97 -22.70
N LYS A 561 -5.15 -9.22 -22.62
CA LYS A 561 -4.55 -8.56 -23.79
C LYS A 561 -4.12 -9.59 -24.83
N ILE A 562 -3.51 -10.70 -24.37
CA ILE A 562 -3.09 -11.81 -25.23
C ILE A 562 -4.30 -12.50 -25.86
N ALA A 563 -5.32 -12.82 -25.08
CA ALA A 563 -6.56 -13.45 -25.57
C ALA A 563 -7.25 -12.61 -26.65
N ARG A 564 -7.34 -11.28 -26.42
CA ARG A 564 -7.91 -10.34 -27.39
C ARG A 564 -7.08 -10.25 -28.67
N LYS A 565 -5.74 -10.21 -28.54
CA LYS A 565 -4.81 -10.15 -29.69
C LYS A 565 -4.95 -11.35 -30.62
N TYR A 566 -5.22 -12.53 -30.05
CA TYR A 566 -5.29 -13.78 -30.78
C TYR A 566 -6.72 -14.34 -30.95
N SER A 567 -7.73 -13.53 -30.63
CA SER A 567 -9.16 -13.87 -30.78
C SER A 567 -9.53 -15.21 -30.12
N CYS A 568 -8.99 -15.48 -28.92
CA CYS A 568 -9.28 -16.66 -28.13
C CYS A 568 -9.76 -16.28 -26.73
N SER A 569 -10.21 -17.24 -25.94
CA SER A 569 -10.64 -16.97 -24.56
C SER A 569 -9.47 -17.07 -23.57
N VAL A 570 -9.50 -16.27 -22.50
CA VAL A 570 -8.55 -16.39 -21.38
C VAL A 570 -8.59 -17.79 -20.80
N ALA A 571 -9.79 -18.38 -20.65
CA ALA A 571 -9.97 -19.75 -20.18
C ALA A 571 -9.28 -20.79 -21.09
N GLY A 572 -9.33 -20.57 -22.42
CA GLY A 572 -8.64 -21.40 -23.40
C GLY A 572 -7.13 -21.32 -23.27
N ILE A 573 -6.57 -20.11 -23.03
CA ILE A 573 -5.13 -19.95 -22.78
C ILE A 573 -4.73 -20.63 -21.48
N VAL A 574 -5.50 -20.47 -20.41
CA VAL A 574 -5.22 -21.12 -19.10
C VAL A 574 -5.28 -22.63 -19.23
N ALA A 575 -6.30 -23.20 -19.87
CA ALA A 575 -6.43 -24.62 -20.08
C ALA A 575 -5.27 -25.22 -20.91
N ALA A 576 -4.82 -24.49 -21.95
CA ALA A 576 -3.70 -24.90 -22.80
C ALA A 576 -2.32 -24.82 -22.09
N ASN A 577 -2.24 -24.12 -20.96
CA ASN A 577 -1.02 -23.86 -20.18
C ASN A 577 -1.21 -24.15 -18.68
N SER A 578 -2.04 -25.11 -18.33
CA SER A 578 -2.39 -25.44 -16.95
C SER A 578 -1.20 -25.94 -16.11
N ASP A 579 -0.16 -26.43 -16.78
CA ASP A 579 1.14 -26.78 -16.21
C ASP A 579 1.90 -25.56 -15.69
N ARG A 580 1.78 -24.40 -16.35
CA ARG A 580 2.51 -23.17 -16.05
C ARG A 580 1.67 -22.09 -15.41
N ILE A 581 0.42 -21.92 -15.81
CA ILE A 581 -0.49 -20.89 -15.30
C ILE A 581 -1.31 -21.46 -14.15
N LYS A 582 -0.81 -21.32 -12.92
CA LYS A 582 -1.53 -21.70 -11.70
C LYS A 582 -2.45 -20.56 -11.19
N ASN A 583 -2.14 -19.32 -11.54
CA ASN A 583 -2.94 -18.15 -11.23
C ASN A 583 -3.07 -17.27 -12.50
N PRO A 584 -4.27 -17.12 -13.06
CA PRO A 584 -4.49 -16.35 -14.28
C PRO A 584 -4.10 -14.86 -14.19
N ASN A 585 -4.01 -14.31 -12.98
CA ASN A 585 -3.61 -12.93 -12.74
C ASN A 585 -2.09 -12.75 -12.61
N ARG A 586 -1.31 -13.85 -12.71
CA ARG A 586 0.16 -13.83 -12.60
C ARG A 586 0.80 -14.54 -13.77
N ILE A 587 1.13 -13.77 -14.81
CA ILE A 587 2.02 -14.19 -15.88
C ILE A 587 3.27 -13.30 -15.85
N HIS A 588 4.40 -13.86 -16.26
CA HIS A 588 5.68 -13.17 -16.22
C HIS A 588 6.23 -12.99 -17.63
N ALA A 589 6.85 -11.84 -17.89
CA ALA A 589 7.57 -11.60 -19.13
C ALA A 589 8.60 -12.71 -19.40
N GLY A 590 8.72 -13.14 -20.66
CA GLY A 590 9.57 -14.26 -21.07
C GLY A 590 8.88 -15.63 -21.02
N TRP A 591 7.70 -15.78 -20.44
CA TRP A 591 6.96 -17.03 -20.53
C TRP A 591 6.49 -17.32 -21.95
N GLN A 592 6.67 -18.57 -22.40
CA GLN A 592 6.09 -19.04 -23.65
C GLN A 592 4.75 -19.72 -23.33
N LEU A 593 3.68 -19.18 -23.90
CA LEU A 593 2.31 -19.67 -23.71
C LEU A 593 1.78 -20.28 -25.02
N LYS A 594 1.11 -21.42 -24.91
CA LYS A 594 0.33 -22.02 -25.99
C LYS A 594 -0.99 -21.28 -26.12
N ILE A 595 -1.22 -20.65 -27.27
CA ILE A 595 -2.44 -19.92 -27.59
C ILE A 595 -3.30 -20.77 -28.50
N PRO A 596 -4.53 -21.16 -28.08
CA PRO A 596 -5.42 -21.93 -28.95
C PRO A 596 -5.76 -21.19 -30.22
N GLN A 597 -5.59 -21.84 -31.38
CA GLN A 597 -6.03 -21.33 -32.66
C GLN A 597 -7.39 -21.94 -32.97
N SER A 598 -8.44 -21.11 -33.01
CA SER A 598 -9.78 -21.56 -33.38
C SER A 598 -9.83 -21.78 -34.89
N GLY A 599 -10.03 -23.01 -35.34
CA GLY A 599 -10.20 -23.35 -36.77
C GLY A 599 -11.62 -23.13 -37.29
N ALA A 600 -12.39 -22.22 -36.76
CA ALA A 600 -13.66 -21.78 -37.37
C ALA A 600 -13.74 -20.25 -37.33
N PRO A 601 -14.18 -19.60 -38.43
CA PRO A 601 -14.43 -18.16 -38.40
C PRO A 601 -15.59 -17.92 -37.42
N ILE A 602 -15.32 -17.22 -36.34
CA ILE A 602 -16.38 -16.60 -35.56
C ILE A 602 -16.92 -15.49 -36.47
N THR A 603 -17.97 -15.80 -37.23
CA THR A 603 -18.81 -14.78 -37.85
C THR A 603 -19.20 -13.81 -36.74
N GLY A 604 -18.82 -12.55 -36.93
CA GLY A 604 -19.01 -11.41 -36.06
C GLY A 604 -20.15 -11.53 -35.05
N GLY A 605 -19.79 -11.89 -33.87
CA GLY A 605 -20.55 -11.60 -32.67
C GLY A 605 -19.96 -10.32 -32.11
N THR A 606 -20.56 -9.18 -32.45
CA THR A 606 -20.59 -8.02 -31.57
C THR A 606 -20.83 -8.52 -30.15
N PRO A 607 -20.27 -7.84 -29.12
CA PRO A 607 -20.51 -8.22 -27.72
C PRO A 607 -21.92 -7.82 -27.27
N ASP A 608 -22.93 -8.33 -27.96
CA ASP A 608 -24.33 -8.26 -27.57
C ASP A 608 -24.83 -9.68 -27.18
N ALA A 609 -24.25 -10.21 -26.13
CA ALA A 609 -24.97 -11.18 -25.31
C ALA A 609 -25.94 -10.36 -24.45
N VAL A 610 -27.10 -10.03 -25.04
CA VAL A 610 -28.30 -9.65 -24.31
C VAL A 610 -28.59 -10.82 -23.37
N LEU A 611 -28.45 -10.56 -22.06
CA LEU A 611 -28.95 -11.48 -21.04
C LEU A 611 -30.44 -11.76 -21.32
N PRO A 612 -30.90 -13.00 -21.17
CA PRO A 612 -32.33 -13.26 -21.17
C PRO A 612 -32.99 -12.37 -20.11
N GLU A 613 -34.05 -11.69 -20.47
CA GLU A 613 -34.72 -10.59 -19.74
C GLU A 613 -35.32 -10.94 -18.36
N ASN A 614 -34.80 -11.92 -17.63
CA ASN A 614 -35.38 -12.38 -16.36
C ASN A 614 -34.40 -12.69 -15.20
N LYS A 615 -33.12 -12.25 -15.24
CA LYS A 615 -32.28 -12.33 -14.05
C LYS A 615 -32.29 -11.00 -13.29
N LYS A 616 -32.78 -11.03 -12.05
CA LYS A 616 -32.67 -9.88 -11.12
C LYS A 616 -31.20 -9.54 -10.93
N SER A 617 -30.83 -8.28 -11.07
CA SER A 617 -29.48 -7.80 -10.78
C SER A 617 -29.40 -7.33 -9.32
N GLY A 618 -28.39 -7.80 -8.61
CA GLY A 618 -27.99 -7.30 -7.30
C GLY A 618 -26.93 -6.21 -7.42
N ARG A 619 -26.57 -5.59 -6.31
CA ARG A 619 -25.49 -4.60 -6.22
C ARG A 619 -24.38 -5.13 -5.33
N TYR A 620 -23.15 -4.89 -5.70
CA TYR A 620 -21.96 -5.24 -4.94
C TYR A 620 -21.00 -4.06 -4.86
N ILE A 621 -20.63 -3.65 -3.65
CA ILE A 621 -19.61 -2.62 -3.44
C ILE A 621 -18.25 -3.30 -3.43
N VAL A 622 -17.38 -2.92 -4.37
CA VAL A 622 -16.01 -3.42 -4.50
C VAL A 622 -15.22 -3.06 -3.24
N ARG A 623 -14.58 -4.04 -2.65
CA ARG A 623 -13.71 -3.88 -1.49
C ARG A 623 -12.24 -3.90 -1.91
N GLN A 624 -11.37 -3.41 -1.07
CA GLN A 624 -9.93 -3.46 -1.31
C GLN A 624 -9.46 -4.92 -1.45
N GLY A 625 -8.72 -5.21 -2.54
CA GLY A 625 -8.27 -6.55 -2.87
C GLY A 625 -9.23 -7.40 -3.70
N ASP A 626 -10.46 -6.92 -3.97
CA ASP A 626 -11.38 -7.62 -4.84
C ASP A 626 -10.88 -7.65 -6.29
N THR A 627 -11.21 -8.74 -6.96
CA THR A 627 -11.05 -8.90 -8.41
C THR A 627 -12.40 -9.26 -9.02
N LEU A 628 -12.62 -8.89 -10.28
CA LEU A 628 -13.85 -9.28 -10.98
C LEU A 628 -14.07 -10.79 -10.99
N TRP A 629 -12.98 -11.56 -11.00
CA TRP A 629 -13.05 -13.02 -10.93
C TRP A 629 -13.56 -13.52 -9.57
N ALA A 630 -13.06 -12.94 -8.47
CA ALA A 630 -13.52 -13.29 -7.13
C ALA A 630 -15.00 -12.94 -6.93
N ILE A 631 -15.40 -11.77 -7.45
CA ILE A 631 -16.80 -11.31 -7.40
C ILE A 631 -17.68 -12.23 -8.27
N ALA A 632 -17.25 -12.56 -9.50
CA ALA A 632 -17.99 -13.46 -10.39
C ALA A 632 -18.19 -14.84 -9.76
N ARG A 633 -17.15 -15.41 -9.15
CA ARG A 633 -17.23 -16.69 -8.42
C ARG A 633 -18.21 -16.63 -7.24
N LYS A 634 -18.17 -15.53 -6.48
CA LYS A 634 -19.07 -15.32 -5.32
C LYS A 634 -20.55 -15.32 -5.72
N TYR A 635 -20.84 -14.79 -6.92
CA TYR A 635 -22.22 -14.66 -7.41
C TYR A 635 -22.61 -15.72 -8.44
N GLY A 636 -21.76 -16.75 -8.63
CA GLY A 636 -22.03 -17.86 -9.55
C GLY A 636 -22.21 -17.42 -11.01
N CYS A 637 -21.53 -16.34 -11.43
CA CYS A 637 -21.63 -15.78 -12.76
C CYS A 637 -20.25 -15.66 -13.42
N SER A 638 -20.20 -15.34 -14.70
CA SER A 638 -18.95 -15.07 -15.40
C SER A 638 -18.49 -13.63 -15.21
N VAL A 639 -17.18 -13.39 -15.33
CA VAL A 639 -16.60 -12.03 -15.36
C VAL A 639 -17.20 -11.21 -16.50
N ALA A 640 -17.48 -11.86 -17.65
CA ALA A 640 -18.09 -11.22 -18.80
C ALA A 640 -19.52 -10.71 -18.51
N GLU A 641 -20.32 -11.43 -17.70
CA GLU A 641 -21.63 -10.97 -17.29
C GLU A 641 -21.53 -9.75 -16.36
N ILE A 642 -20.57 -9.71 -15.43
CA ILE A 642 -20.38 -8.53 -14.58
C ILE A 642 -19.95 -7.33 -15.44
N ILE A 643 -19.01 -7.51 -16.38
CA ILE A 643 -18.56 -6.44 -17.29
C ILE A 643 -19.73 -5.94 -18.13
N SER A 644 -20.55 -6.84 -18.67
CA SER A 644 -21.70 -6.47 -19.50
C SER A 644 -22.71 -5.61 -18.79
N LEU A 645 -22.94 -5.88 -17.49
CA LEU A 645 -23.84 -5.11 -16.63
C LEU A 645 -23.26 -3.76 -16.17
N ASN A 646 -21.93 -3.56 -16.30
CA ASN A 646 -21.23 -2.39 -15.79
C ASN A 646 -20.32 -1.71 -16.85
N ARG A 647 -20.69 -1.77 -18.11
CA ARG A 647 -19.87 -1.29 -19.25
C ARG A 647 -19.44 0.19 -19.12
N GLU A 648 -20.29 1.02 -18.52
CA GLU A 648 -20.01 2.44 -18.32
C GLU A 648 -18.95 2.66 -17.25
N LEU A 649 -18.89 1.78 -16.25
CA LEU A 649 -18.00 1.87 -15.09
C LEU A 649 -16.69 1.08 -15.33
N ILE A 650 -16.78 -0.13 -15.90
CA ILE A 650 -15.64 -1.02 -16.15
C ILE A 650 -15.15 -0.83 -17.58
N ARG A 651 -14.19 0.06 -17.77
CA ARG A 651 -13.52 0.29 -19.06
C ARG A 651 -12.31 -0.63 -19.25
N ASP A 652 -11.65 -1.01 -18.16
CA ASP A 652 -10.56 -2.00 -18.12
C ASP A 652 -10.90 -3.05 -17.05
N PRO A 653 -11.11 -4.32 -17.44
CA PRO A 653 -11.44 -5.40 -16.49
C PRO A 653 -10.34 -5.71 -15.46
N ALA A 654 -9.11 -5.27 -15.71
CA ALA A 654 -8.00 -5.41 -14.76
C ALA A 654 -8.01 -4.34 -13.65
N LEU A 655 -8.82 -3.28 -13.82
CA LEU A 655 -8.85 -2.13 -12.94
C LEU A 655 -10.27 -1.92 -12.38
N ILE A 656 -10.53 -2.46 -11.21
CA ILE A 656 -11.69 -2.11 -10.39
C ILE A 656 -11.19 -1.47 -9.09
N TYR A 657 -11.89 -0.44 -8.64
CA TYR A 657 -11.47 0.32 -7.47
C TYR A 657 -12.42 0.07 -6.30
N SER A 658 -11.85 0.00 -5.11
CA SER A 658 -12.62 -0.07 -3.87
C SER A 658 -13.63 1.08 -3.78
N GLY A 659 -14.85 0.76 -3.36
CA GLY A 659 -15.98 1.69 -3.32
C GLY A 659 -16.84 1.73 -4.59
N TRP A 660 -16.43 1.10 -5.69
CA TRP A 660 -17.31 1.00 -6.86
C TRP A 660 -18.51 0.11 -6.57
N GLU A 661 -19.68 0.55 -7.01
CA GLU A 661 -20.91 -0.23 -6.93
C GLU A 661 -21.14 -0.95 -8.27
N LEU A 662 -20.93 -2.27 -8.28
CA LEU A 662 -21.12 -3.11 -9.46
C LEU A 662 -22.50 -3.78 -9.44
N LYS A 663 -23.17 -3.80 -10.59
CA LYS A 663 -24.33 -4.66 -10.82
C LYS A 663 -23.83 -6.09 -11.00
N VAL A 664 -24.37 -7.03 -10.25
CA VAL A 664 -24.04 -8.46 -10.32
C VAL A 664 -25.30 -9.28 -10.56
N PRO A 665 -25.27 -10.37 -11.34
CA PRO A 665 -26.41 -11.26 -11.47
C PRO A 665 -26.81 -11.85 -10.12
N GLN A 666 -28.10 -11.93 -9.82
CA GLN A 666 -28.65 -12.72 -8.70
C GLN A 666 -29.21 -14.03 -9.27
N ASN A 667 -28.77 -15.15 -8.69
CA ASN A 667 -29.37 -16.48 -8.96
C ASN A 667 -30.75 -16.60 -8.36
#